data_117b5c315c2959501b85633330c4d17e
#
_entry.id   117b5c315c2959501b85633330c4d17e
#
_cell.length_a   1.000
_cell.length_b   1.000
_cell.length_c   1.000
_cell.angle_alpha   90.00
_cell.angle_beta   90.00
_cell.angle_gamma   90.00
#
_symmetry.space_group_name_H-M   'P 1'
#
loop_
_entity.id
_entity.type
_entity.pdbx_description
1 polymer ?
#
loop_
_entity_poly.entity_id
_entity_poly.type
_entity_poly.pdbx_seq_one_letter_code
_entity_poly.pdbx_strand_id
1 'polypeptide(L)'
;MEHTSPRIDGSSLREYTARLNIEADLCTTGGERKKNVDNSVHFPHASHHADNRTTHAQTPICREFDPRKIETFAKYQQFTHTIFTSSHTMTAMVETQNENTSAAMNAVHEASTPESKTTRRATRKTAHKSTRSHATHTAHTAVTEPGELPAQPITIHQPNQFGRINIINFKPTAEDDIYPARVELGEPFNVSAEVFIEGRTKVGATAVLKTSRGKTVMSVPMTCENAGLDLWTATLRAGEHSDLAPWEDGFAAIKRHLGNYSVIIEGWEDTYASWLHDARIKVNVNDDVENTLTYGAKMLERWAGTKDAGLHAAERKELRAAAKTMMDTTLTPAYRLAAADNEIIAGLHETNPLRDGLTASRPHPFRVERPKSSFAAWYQFFPRSEGAFVDENTGKIVQGTLKTSVSGLQRAADEGFNIVYVPPIFPIGETNRKGKDNALVAGPDDPGSPFAIGSSEGGHDTVDPRLGSYEDFKEFCAKAHELGLEVALDFALQVTPDHPWVKEHPTWFRTKADGTIAFAENPPKKYQDIYPIDFSADLEGIEKETVRLMNHWIEAGVTIFRVDNPHTKPVRFWQDVIEMVTKKHPETLFLAEAFTRPAMVRALSYAGFTQSHCYFPWRNTKEEIEEFLKETNGEGGFYQHNTFWPTTPDILTAYIRDNGVAGHAIRAVLAAMGSPSWGIYNGYELIENTQRDGFEEQANNEKYEIKVRDWSKADEYGIGILLNSLNRVRSEHPATHSYHNLMVLGTDDPNIIAFARRTPAALTNSGKDDLLIVVVNLDGHNEHSTLVHLPLEELGLPTDKPFTVKDELTGRQFEWSWDNYVSLAPWADVAHVLSVEL
;
A
#
# COMPACT_ATOMS: atom_id res chain seq x y z
N MET A 1 24.07 -29.24 25.99
CA MET A 1 23.78 -30.24 24.93
C MET A 1 23.82 -29.45 23.63
N GLU A 2 24.86 -29.73 22.86
CA GLU A 2 25.14 -29.06 21.61
C GLU A 2 24.17 -29.51 20.52
N HIS A 3 23.56 -28.59 19.82
CA HIS A 3 22.86 -28.87 18.57
C HIS A 3 23.65 -28.26 17.40
N THR A 4 24.28 -29.15 16.65
CA THR A 4 25.00 -28.92 15.41
C THR A 4 24.00 -28.74 14.26
N SER A 5 24.09 -27.60 13.55
CA SER A 5 23.45 -27.39 12.27
C SER A 5 24.10 -28.21 11.14
N PRO A 6 23.38 -28.78 10.19
CA PRO A 6 23.96 -29.52 9.08
C PRO A 6 24.59 -28.56 8.05
N ARG A 7 25.86 -28.81 7.75
CA ARG A 7 26.56 -28.21 6.60
C ARG A 7 26.07 -28.89 5.31
N ILE A 8 25.62 -28.08 4.36
CA ILE A 8 25.34 -28.54 2.99
C ILE A 8 26.70 -28.76 2.31
N ASP A 9 26.90 -29.99 1.84
CA ASP A 9 28.12 -30.41 1.14
C ASP A 9 28.09 -29.92 -0.30
N GLY A 10 29.20 -29.26 -0.74
CA GLY A 10 29.35 -28.65 -2.06
C GLY A 10 29.52 -29.65 -3.23
N SER A 11 29.17 -30.92 -3.04
CA SER A 11 29.31 -31.96 -4.10
C SER A 11 28.13 -31.96 -5.08
N SER A 12 26.93 -31.57 -4.67
CA SER A 12 25.73 -31.57 -5.52
C SER A 12 25.72 -30.44 -6.57
N LEU A 13 26.38 -29.32 -6.28
CA LEU A 13 26.49 -28.21 -7.26
C LEU A 13 27.51 -28.55 -8.40
N ARG A 14 28.48 -29.41 -8.17
CA ARG A 14 29.46 -29.81 -9.21
C ARG A 14 28.89 -30.85 -10.19
N GLU A 15 27.94 -31.66 -9.75
CA GLU A 15 27.30 -32.63 -10.67
C GLU A 15 26.28 -31.95 -11.60
N TYR A 16 25.61 -30.89 -11.15
CA TYR A 16 24.67 -30.13 -11.98
C TYR A 16 25.41 -29.33 -13.08
N THR A 17 26.56 -28.75 -12.76
CA THR A 17 27.40 -28.02 -13.72
C THR A 17 28.08 -28.93 -14.72
N ALA A 18 28.41 -30.19 -14.34
CA ALA A 18 28.98 -31.17 -15.24
C ALA A 18 27.97 -31.73 -16.27
N ARG A 19 26.67 -31.82 -15.90
CA ARG A 19 25.61 -32.23 -16.85
C ARG A 19 25.32 -31.18 -17.91
N LEU A 20 25.35 -29.91 -17.55
CA LEU A 20 25.14 -28.80 -18.49
C LEU A 20 26.28 -28.64 -19.50
N ASN A 21 27.53 -28.99 -19.14
CA ASN A 21 28.67 -28.94 -20.06
C ASN A 21 28.71 -30.12 -21.02
N ILE A 22 28.10 -31.27 -20.72
CA ILE A 22 28.04 -32.43 -21.61
C ILE A 22 26.98 -32.22 -22.71
N GLU A 23 25.90 -31.50 -22.45
CA GLU A 23 24.91 -31.16 -23.50
C GLU A 23 25.37 -30.04 -24.44
N ALA A 24 26.27 -29.15 -24.02
CA ALA A 24 26.86 -28.12 -24.88
C ALA A 24 27.92 -28.65 -25.85
N ASP A 25 28.67 -29.70 -25.48
CA ASP A 25 29.69 -30.29 -26.33
C ASP A 25 29.11 -31.22 -27.43
N LEU A 26 27.89 -31.67 -27.30
CA LEU A 26 27.22 -32.49 -28.34
C LEU A 26 26.62 -31.67 -29.50
N CYS A 27 26.52 -30.36 -29.36
CA CYS A 27 26.01 -29.46 -30.40
C CYS A 27 27.10 -28.81 -31.29
N THR A 28 28.39 -29.00 -31.00
CA THR A 28 29.49 -28.31 -31.72
C THR A 28 30.29 -29.16 -32.70
N THR A 29 29.96 -30.45 -32.90
CA THR A 29 30.71 -31.32 -33.86
C THR A 29 29.83 -31.82 -35.01
N GLY A 30 29.38 -30.93 -35.88
CA GLY A 30 28.60 -31.25 -37.06
C GLY A 30 28.82 -30.27 -38.21
N GLY A 31 30.05 -29.94 -38.53
CA GLY A 31 30.39 -29.08 -39.67
C GLY A 31 31.34 -29.76 -40.64
N GLU A 32 31.02 -29.61 -41.89
CA GLU A 32 31.80 -29.90 -43.12
C GLU A 32 31.70 -31.25 -43.81
N ARG A 33 30.96 -31.24 -44.95
CA ARG A 33 31.49 -31.61 -46.26
C ARG A 33 30.59 -31.16 -47.42
N LYS A 34 31.17 -30.32 -48.28
CA LYS A 34 30.69 -29.94 -49.61
C LYS A 34 30.69 -31.12 -50.57
N LYS A 35 29.70 -31.21 -51.51
CA LYS A 35 29.95 -31.22 -52.97
C LYS A 35 28.63 -31.25 -53.76
N ASN A 36 28.63 -30.39 -54.78
CA ASN A 36 27.80 -30.22 -55.95
C ASN A 36 27.18 -31.50 -56.52
N VAL A 37 26.02 -31.38 -57.11
CA VAL A 37 25.73 -31.63 -58.54
C VAL A 37 24.29 -31.18 -58.90
N ASP A 38 24.16 -30.64 -60.10
CA ASP A 38 23.14 -29.98 -60.85
C ASP A 38 21.91 -30.85 -61.27
N ASN A 39 20.90 -30.14 -61.70
CA ASN A 39 19.93 -30.36 -62.81
C ASN A 39 18.50 -30.81 -62.49
N SER A 40 17.69 -29.78 -62.64
CA SER A 40 16.52 -29.67 -63.57
C SER A 40 15.52 -30.84 -63.77
N VAL A 41 14.24 -30.51 -63.74
CA VAL A 41 13.23 -30.74 -64.84
C VAL A 41 11.81 -31.09 -64.27
N HIS A 42 10.84 -30.22 -64.63
CA HIS A 42 9.46 -30.36 -65.04
C HIS A 42 8.37 -31.01 -64.15
N PHE A 43 7.33 -30.15 -63.97
CA PHE A 43 5.89 -30.49 -63.77
C PHE A 43 5.31 -31.38 -64.86
N PRO A 44 4.21 -32.13 -64.70
CA PRO A 44 2.87 -31.51 -64.71
C PRO A 44 1.76 -32.16 -63.80
N HIS A 45 0.66 -31.39 -63.70
CA HIS A 45 -0.70 -31.64 -63.28
C HIS A 45 -1.31 -33.07 -63.38
N ALA A 46 -2.18 -33.40 -62.36
CA ALA A 46 -3.61 -33.68 -62.57
C ALA A 46 -4.25 -34.35 -61.33
N SER A 47 -5.22 -33.74 -60.76
CA SER A 47 -6.62 -34.06 -60.44
C SER A 47 -7.04 -35.48 -60.02
N HIS A 48 -7.90 -35.47 -59.02
CA HIS A 48 -9.11 -36.23 -58.69
C HIS A 48 -9.12 -37.37 -57.66
N HIS A 49 -10.01 -37.05 -56.69
CA HIS A 49 -11.02 -37.91 -55.99
C HIS A 49 -10.61 -38.96 -54.94
N ALA A 50 -11.13 -38.66 -53.78
CA ALA A 50 -12.05 -39.43 -52.92
C ALA A 50 -11.58 -40.72 -52.24
N ASP A 51 -11.82 -40.68 -50.95
CA ASP A 51 -12.39 -41.65 -50.04
C ASP A 51 -11.47 -42.45 -49.07
N ASN A 52 -11.72 -42.12 -47.84
CA ASN A 52 -11.98 -43.00 -46.66
C ASN A 52 -10.90 -43.90 -46.05
N ARG A 53 -10.77 -43.59 -44.72
CA ARG A 53 -10.57 -44.52 -43.60
C ARG A 53 -9.15 -44.87 -43.11
N THR A 54 -8.99 -44.35 -41.88
CA THR A 54 -8.42 -44.99 -40.68
C THR A 54 -6.94 -45.33 -40.61
N THR A 55 -6.36 -44.81 -39.61
CA THR A 55 -5.50 -45.31 -38.52
C THR A 55 -4.15 -44.64 -38.36
N HIS A 56 -4.03 -44.09 -37.10
CA HIS A 56 -2.84 -43.86 -36.30
C HIS A 56 -1.43 -43.94 -36.90
N ALA A 57 -0.72 -42.81 -36.85
CA ALA A 57 0.64 -42.76 -36.28
C ALA A 57 1.07 -41.30 -36.09
N GLN A 58 1.44 -40.97 -34.88
CA GLN A 58 2.04 -39.68 -34.47
C GLN A 58 3.44 -39.54 -35.09
N THR A 59 3.72 -38.37 -35.65
CA THR A 59 5.11 -37.90 -35.88
C THR A 59 5.15 -36.40 -35.54
N PRO A 60 6.13 -35.91 -34.78
CA PRO A 60 6.17 -34.57 -34.30
C PRO A 60 6.60 -33.58 -35.38
N ILE A 61 5.91 -32.46 -35.46
CA ILE A 61 6.25 -31.36 -36.38
C ILE A 61 7.33 -30.49 -35.67
N CYS A 62 8.56 -30.53 -36.20
CA CYS A 62 9.58 -29.53 -35.90
C CYS A 62 9.12 -28.19 -36.47
N ARG A 63 8.83 -27.21 -35.61
CA ARG A 63 8.73 -25.79 -36.00
C ARG A 63 10.11 -25.18 -36.00
N GLU A 64 10.47 -24.51 -37.08
CA GLU A 64 11.68 -23.72 -37.24
C GLU A 64 11.74 -22.60 -36.18
N PHE A 65 12.87 -22.58 -35.48
CA PHE A 65 13.20 -21.54 -34.51
C PHE A 65 13.76 -20.30 -35.23
N ASP A 66 13.19 -19.11 -35.01
CA ASP A 66 13.72 -17.84 -35.49
C ASP A 66 14.93 -17.41 -34.63
N PRO A 67 16.15 -17.28 -35.21
CA PRO A 67 17.35 -16.93 -34.46
C PRO A 67 17.29 -15.55 -33.73
N ARG A 68 16.37 -14.68 -34.10
CA ARG A 68 16.25 -13.33 -33.53
C ARG A 68 15.66 -13.33 -32.12
N LYS A 69 15.01 -14.43 -31.68
CA LYS A 69 14.49 -14.56 -30.31
C LYS A 69 15.56 -14.87 -29.26
N ILE A 70 16.70 -15.39 -29.68
CA ILE A 70 17.82 -15.76 -28.78
C ILE A 70 18.58 -14.51 -28.29
N GLU A 71 18.69 -13.45 -29.10
CA GLU A 71 19.41 -12.22 -28.72
C GLU A 71 18.66 -11.40 -27.66
N THR A 72 17.32 -11.47 -27.62
CA THR A 72 16.50 -10.75 -26.64
C THR A 72 16.55 -11.42 -25.28
N PHE A 73 16.60 -12.76 -25.25
CA PHE A 73 16.70 -13.54 -24.00
C PHE A 73 18.08 -13.41 -23.36
N ALA A 74 19.15 -13.43 -24.16
CA ALA A 74 20.52 -13.24 -23.68
C ALA A 74 20.77 -11.83 -23.10
N LYS A 75 20.10 -10.79 -23.63
CA LYS A 75 20.17 -9.41 -23.10
C LYS A 75 19.41 -9.28 -21.78
N TYR A 76 18.36 -10.05 -21.56
CA TYR A 76 17.60 -10.05 -20.31
C TYR A 76 18.36 -10.76 -19.19
N GLN A 77 19.02 -11.87 -19.47
CA GLN A 77 19.88 -12.57 -18.49
C GLN A 77 21.15 -11.78 -18.14
N GLN A 78 21.72 -11.01 -19.06
CA GLN A 78 22.83 -10.10 -18.75
C GLN A 78 22.40 -8.93 -17.84
N PHE A 79 21.17 -8.48 -17.96
CA PHE A 79 20.64 -7.40 -17.11
C PHE A 79 20.39 -7.87 -15.67
N THR A 80 19.85 -9.08 -15.49
CA THR A 80 19.65 -9.67 -14.15
C THR A 80 20.98 -10.05 -13.48
N HIS A 81 21.97 -10.54 -14.24
CA HIS A 81 23.29 -10.86 -13.69
C HIS A 81 24.09 -9.62 -13.26
N THR A 82 23.89 -8.47 -13.92
CA THR A 82 24.55 -7.21 -13.58
C THR A 82 23.95 -6.59 -12.30
N ILE A 83 22.66 -6.82 -12.02
CA ILE A 83 22.01 -6.34 -10.79
C ILE A 83 22.46 -7.17 -9.58
N PHE A 84 22.59 -8.50 -9.71
CA PHE A 84 23.03 -9.37 -8.62
C PHE A 84 24.52 -9.20 -8.28
N THR A 85 25.39 -8.96 -9.24
CA THR A 85 26.83 -8.71 -8.99
C THR A 85 27.10 -7.31 -8.43
N SER A 86 26.24 -6.32 -8.72
CA SER A 86 26.33 -4.97 -8.16
C SER A 86 25.96 -4.92 -6.67
N SER A 87 25.02 -5.74 -6.22
CA SER A 87 24.61 -5.84 -4.81
C SER A 87 25.72 -6.42 -3.92
N HIS A 88 26.42 -7.45 -4.37
CA HIS A 88 27.52 -8.06 -3.61
C HIS A 88 28.78 -7.18 -3.55
N THR A 89 28.99 -6.33 -4.56
CA THR A 89 30.15 -5.40 -4.58
C THR A 89 29.90 -4.18 -3.69
N MET A 90 28.63 -3.77 -3.48
CA MET A 90 28.29 -2.70 -2.54
C MET A 90 28.45 -3.13 -1.08
N THR A 91 28.10 -4.37 -0.73
CA THR A 91 28.26 -4.89 0.64
C THR A 91 29.75 -5.00 1.00
N ALA A 92 30.59 -5.43 0.07
CA ALA A 92 32.05 -5.51 0.28
C ALA A 92 32.73 -4.12 0.35
N MET A 93 32.17 -3.10 -0.29
CA MET A 93 32.70 -1.72 -0.19
C MET A 93 32.30 -1.02 1.11
N VAL A 94 31.16 -1.36 1.69
CA VAL A 94 30.75 -0.81 3.00
C VAL A 94 31.56 -1.42 4.14
N GLU A 95 31.91 -2.70 4.09
CA GLU A 95 32.78 -3.32 5.09
C GLU A 95 34.23 -2.79 5.03
N THR A 96 34.76 -2.51 3.84
CA THR A 96 36.13 -1.93 3.69
C THR A 96 36.19 -0.44 4.05
N GLN A 97 35.08 0.30 3.99
CA GLN A 97 35.06 1.70 4.47
C GLN A 97 34.95 1.79 5.99
N ASN A 98 34.30 0.83 6.66
CA ASN A 98 34.25 0.82 8.13
C ASN A 98 35.58 0.46 8.79
N GLU A 99 36.42 -0.37 8.17
CA GLU A 99 37.76 -0.67 8.68
C GLU A 99 38.72 0.51 8.52
N ASN A 100 38.60 1.31 7.45
CA ASN A 100 39.47 2.48 7.22
C ASN A 100 39.09 3.71 8.09
N THR A 101 37.84 3.83 8.56
CA THR A 101 37.43 4.89 9.49
C THR A 101 37.88 4.62 10.92
N SER A 102 38.02 3.35 11.33
CA SER A 102 38.55 3.00 12.65
C SER A 102 40.06 3.24 12.80
N ALA A 103 40.83 3.18 11.70
CA ALA A 103 42.27 3.42 11.69
C ALA A 103 42.62 4.92 11.63
N ALA A 104 41.71 5.79 11.17
CA ALA A 104 41.94 7.23 11.09
C ALA A 104 41.62 8.00 12.40
N MET A 105 40.88 7.42 13.34
CA MET A 105 40.53 8.07 14.61
C MET A 105 41.58 7.89 15.72
N ASN A 106 42.58 7.03 15.54
CA ASN A 106 43.63 6.80 16.55
C ASN A 106 44.95 7.60 16.32
N ALA A 107 45.01 8.49 15.33
CA ALA A 107 46.22 9.21 14.97
C ALA A 107 46.23 10.74 15.26
N VAL A 108 45.23 11.27 16.02
CA VAL A 108 45.14 12.69 16.34
C VAL A 108 45.02 12.88 17.85
N HIS A 109 46.07 12.46 18.58
CA HIS A 109 46.33 12.93 19.92
C HIS A 109 47.85 12.99 20.11
N GLU A 110 48.44 14.07 19.66
CA GLU A 110 49.66 14.69 20.16
C GLU A 110 50.10 15.80 19.19
N ALA A 111 49.91 17.06 19.62
CA ALA A 111 50.91 18.12 19.48
C ALA A 111 50.29 19.51 19.64
N SER A 112 50.63 20.08 20.79
CA SER A 112 51.13 21.47 21.03
C SER A 112 50.28 22.69 20.66
N THR A 113 49.96 23.41 21.70
CA THR A 113 49.79 24.87 21.74
C THR A 113 51.02 25.63 21.22
N PRO A 114 50.93 26.87 20.67
CA PRO A 114 51.20 28.05 21.47
C PRO A 114 50.41 29.35 21.14
N GLU A 115 50.26 30.11 22.20
CA GLU A 115 50.13 31.54 22.47
C GLU A 115 49.98 32.61 21.36
N SER A 116 49.04 33.50 21.66
CA SER A 116 49.09 34.98 21.73
C SER A 116 49.19 35.84 20.47
N LYS A 117 48.29 36.77 20.33
CA LYS A 117 48.39 38.23 20.55
C LYS A 117 47.26 39.06 19.92
N THR A 118 46.57 39.74 20.80
CA THR A 118 45.98 41.10 20.72
C THR A 118 45.89 41.83 19.39
N THR A 119 44.75 42.45 19.10
CA THR A 119 44.60 43.94 19.02
C THR A 119 43.13 44.39 19.11
N ARG A 120 42.99 45.54 19.75
CA ARG A 120 41.85 46.33 20.20
C ARG A 120 41.11 47.07 19.08
N ARG A 121 39.76 47.29 19.25
CA ARG A 121 39.14 48.62 19.35
C ARG A 121 37.63 48.49 19.45
N ALA A 122 37.04 48.80 20.61
CA ALA A 122 36.39 50.03 21.08
C ALA A 122 35.15 50.42 20.20
N THR A 123 34.01 50.71 20.67
CA THR A 123 33.34 51.27 21.86
C THR A 123 31.80 51.25 21.56
N ARG A 124 30.90 51.05 22.49
CA ARG A 124 30.17 52.10 23.21
C ARG A 124 29.12 51.51 24.17
N LYS A 125 29.06 52.09 25.31
CA LYS A 125 28.26 51.85 26.50
C LYS A 125 26.77 52.07 26.27
N THR A 126 25.94 51.26 26.99
CA THR A 126 24.94 51.82 27.91
C THR A 126 24.72 50.88 29.09
N ALA A 127 24.68 51.47 30.27
CA ALA A 127 24.62 50.78 31.54
C ALA A 127 23.17 50.59 32.01
N HIS A 128 22.88 49.42 32.62
CA HIS A 128 21.87 49.40 33.70
C HIS A 128 22.38 48.53 34.84
N LYS A 129 22.34 49.13 36.02
CA LYS A 129 22.68 48.58 37.30
C LYS A 129 21.74 47.40 37.64
N SER A 130 22.31 46.32 38.11
CA SER A 130 21.61 45.41 39.02
C SER A 130 22.57 44.86 40.06
N THR A 131 22.16 44.96 41.27
CA THR A 131 22.81 44.67 42.52
C THR A 131 23.22 43.20 42.64
N ARG A 132 24.50 42.99 42.98
CA ARG A 132 25.07 41.72 43.46
C ARG A 132 24.60 41.41 44.87
N SER A 133 23.87 40.31 45.04
CA SER A 133 23.80 39.58 46.30
C SER A 133 24.67 38.33 46.19
N HIS A 134 25.70 38.23 47.04
CA HIS A 134 26.46 37.00 47.24
C HIS A 134 25.54 35.99 47.96
N ALA A 135 25.17 34.91 47.24
CA ALA A 135 24.64 33.69 47.85
C ALA A 135 25.79 32.68 47.86
N THR A 136 26.24 32.36 49.04
CA THR A 136 27.08 31.22 49.36
C THR A 136 26.35 29.95 49.00
N HIS A 137 26.87 29.19 48.05
CA HIS A 137 26.41 27.82 47.76
C HIS A 137 26.84 26.92 48.95
N THR A 138 25.97 26.69 49.88
CA THR A 138 25.91 25.46 50.65
C THR A 138 25.07 24.52 49.83
N ALA A 139 25.69 23.49 49.25
CA ALA A 139 25.02 22.37 48.67
C ALA A 139 24.33 21.59 49.83
N HIS A 140 23.11 21.95 50.17
CA HIS A 140 22.20 21.03 50.80
C HIS A 140 21.73 20.05 49.70
N THR A 141 22.28 18.83 49.70
CA THR A 141 21.59 17.68 49.16
C THR A 141 20.28 17.62 49.95
N ALA A 142 19.21 18.16 49.33
CA ALA A 142 17.88 17.85 49.74
C ALA A 142 17.73 16.33 49.55
N VAL A 143 17.66 15.63 50.63
CA VAL A 143 17.15 14.24 50.66
C VAL A 143 15.67 14.38 50.25
N THR A 144 15.39 14.13 48.98
CA THR A 144 14.00 14.00 48.49
C THR A 144 13.37 12.91 49.33
N GLU A 145 12.29 13.21 50.00
CA GLU A 145 11.51 12.20 50.70
C GLU A 145 11.15 11.08 49.70
N PRO A 146 11.29 9.81 50.06
CA PRO A 146 10.93 8.72 49.15
C PRO A 146 9.49 8.90 48.70
N GLY A 147 9.28 9.23 47.41
CA GLY A 147 7.96 9.33 46.84
C GLY A 147 7.57 10.67 46.18
N GLU A 148 8.43 11.71 46.16
CA GLU A 148 8.18 12.88 45.28
C GLU A 148 8.74 12.61 43.87
N LEU A 149 7.82 12.31 42.94
CA LEU A 149 8.09 12.16 41.51
C LEU A 149 7.69 13.44 40.79
N PRO A 150 8.34 13.75 39.67
CA PRO A 150 8.04 14.99 38.94
C PRO A 150 6.57 15.02 38.49
N ALA A 151 5.93 16.15 38.72
CA ALA A 151 4.51 16.38 38.44
C ALA A 151 4.18 16.51 36.94
N GLN A 152 5.16 16.42 36.06
CA GLN A 152 5.00 16.60 34.61
C GLN A 152 5.76 15.52 33.81
N PRO A 153 5.24 15.13 32.61
CA PRO A 153 5.91 14.19 31.75
C PRO A 153 7.31 14.66 31.36
N ILE A 154 8.29 13.77 31.41
CA ILE A 154 9.62 14.00 30.85
C ILE A 154 9.51 13.72 29.36
N THR A 155 9.42 14.77 28.56
CA THR A 155 9.34 14.65 27.10
C THR A 155 10.73 14.42 26.53
N ILE A 156 10.86 13.45 25.63
CA ILE A 156 12.07 13.19 24.88
C ILE A 156 12.20 14.29 23.81
N HIS A 157 13.15 15.22 23.99
CA HIS A 157 13.34 16.34 23.07
C HIS A 157 14.36 16.06 21.95
N GLN A 158 15.15 14.99 22.07
CA GLN A 158 16.17 14.60 21.10
C GLN A 158 15.99 13.11 20.73
N PRO A 159 16.15 12.71 19.46
CA PRO A 159 15.91 11.35 19.00
C PRO A 159 16.77 10.26 19.68
N ASN A 160 17.93 10.65 20.24
CA ASN A 160 18.89 9.75 20.90
C ASN A 160 18.93 9.92 22.43
N GLN A 161 17.91 10.53 23.02
CA GLN A 161 17.84 10.75 24.46
C GLN A 161 16.74 9.91 25.09
N PHE A 162 17.11 9.05 26.03
CA PHE A 162 16.15 8.27 26.81
C PHE A 162 15.49 9.12 27.90
N GLY A 163 14.22 8.87 28.18
CA GLY A 163 13.51 9.39 29.34
C GLY A 163 13.68 8.49 30.58
N ARG A 164 12.81 8.67 31.58
CA ARG A 164 12.78 7.78 32.76
C ARG A 164 12.29 6.37 32.36
N ILE A 165 11.28 6.30 31.51
CA ILE A 165 10.81 5.10 30.87
C ILE A 165 11.39 5.03 29.46
N ASN A 166 11.90 3.87 29.07
CA ASN A 166 12.40 3.67 27.73
C ASN A 166 11.24 3.30 26.81
N ILE A 167 11.09 4.02 25.71
CA ILE A 167 10.03 3.81 24.71
C ILE A 167 10.73 3.77 23.35
N ILE A 168 10.77 2.60 22.73
CA ILE A 168 11.46 2.37 21.45
C ILE A 168 10.62 1.47 20.54
N ASN A 169 11.09 1.26 19.32
CA ASN A 169 10.49 0.34 18.33
C ASN A 169 8.98 0.55 18.10
N PHE A 170 8.56 1.84 18.08
CA PHE A 170 7.16 2.15 17.75
C PHE A 170 6.79 1.67 16.35
N LYS A 171 5.62 1.06 16.22
CA LYS A 171 5.01 0.62 14.95
C LYS A 171 3.52 1.02 14.92
N PRO A 172 2.94 1.26 13.70
CA PRO A 172 3.63 1.33 12.40
C PRO A 172 4.35 2.66 12.18
N THR A 173 5.42 2.62 11.38
CA THR A 173 6.14 3.82 10.93
C THR A 173 6.33 3.82 9.42
N ALA A 174 6.45 5.01 8.84
CA ALA A 174 6.87 5.20 7.46
C ALA A 174 8.22 5.93 7.45
N GLU A 175 9.26 5.28 6.92
CA GLU A 175 10.65 5.77 6.87
C GLU A 175 11.10 6.34 8.22
N ASP A 176 11.00 5.56 9.29
CA ASP A 176 11.37 5.96 10.66
C ASP A 176 10.72 7.28 11.15
N ASP A 177 9.43 7.47 10.83
CA ASP A 177 8.62 8.66 11.13
C ASP A 177 9.01 9.94 10.35
N ILE A 178 9.78 9.84 9.26
CA ILE A 178 10.00 10.97 8.36
C ILE A 178 8.70 11.32 7.64
N TYR A 179 7.93 10.31 7.26
CA TYR A 179 6.62 10.45 6.63
C TYR A 179 5.51 9.86 7.51
N PRO A 180 4.26 10.32 7.35
CA PRO A 180 3.14 9.79 8.11
C PRO A 180 2.77 8.37 7.65
N ALA A 181 2.54 7.48 8.62
CA ALA A 181 1.82 6.25 8.36
C ALA A 181 0.35 6.56 8.05
N ARG A 182 -0.31 5.78 7.18
CA ARG A 182 -1.69 6.01 6.74
C ARG A 182 -2.65 5.12 7.49
N VAL A 183 -3.79 5.68 7.85
CA VAL A 183 -4.91 4.97 8.49
C VAL A 183 -6.22 5.55 8.00
N GLU A 184 -7.27 4.75 7.98
CA GLU A 184 -8.58 5.14 7.49
C GLU A 184 -9.43 5.72 8.61
N LEU A 185 -10.22 6.72 8.25
CA LEU A 185 -11.20 7.33 9.16
C LEU A 185 -12.25 6.28 9.57
N GLY A 186 -12.48 6.18 10.89
CA GLY A 186 -13.51 5.29 11.44
C GLY A 186 -13.08 3.82 11.51
N GLU A 187 -11.93 3.44 10.97
CA GLU A 187 -11.39 2.09 11.06
C GLU A 187 -10.41 1.97 12.24
N PRO A 188 -10.44 0.87 13.00
CA PRO A 188 -9.48 0.61 14.05
C PRO A 188 -8.12 0.20 13.48
N PHE A 189 -7.05 0.65 14.13
CA PHE A 189 -5.68 0.27 13.78
C PHE A 189 -4.84 0.00 15.03
N ASN A 190 -3.92 -0.95 14.92
CA ASN A 190 -3.03 -1.30 16.02
C ASN A 190 -1.77 -0.43 16.03
N VAL A 191 -1.35 -0.08 17.24
CA VAL A 191 -0.02 0.49 17.48
C VAL A 191 0.72 -0.37 18.50
N SER A 192 2.04 -0.46 18.37
CA SER A 192 2.89 -1.16 19.31
C SER A 192 4.15 -0.38 19.63
N ALA A 193 4.75 -0.65 20.80
CA ALA A 193 6.05 -0.13 21.19
C ALA A 193 6.68 -1.07 22.21
N GLU A 194 8.00 -1.07 22.31
CA GLU A 194 8.70 -1.65 23.46
C GLU A 194 8.79 -0.60 24.55
N VAL A 195 8.20 -0.92 25.73
CA VAL A 195 8.16 -0.01 26.89
C VAL A 195 8.72 -0.70 28.12
N PHE A 196 9.84 -0.21 28.63
CA PHE A 196 10.56 -0.85 29.72
C PHE A 196 11.34 0.13 30.63
N ILE A 197 11.73 -0.38 31.79
CA ILE A 197 12.54 0.31 32.80
C ILE A 197 13.59 -0.65 33.36
N GLU A 198 14.62 -0.12 34.01
CA GLU A 198 15.62 -0.95 34.69
C GLU A 198 15.05 -1.69 35.91
N GLY A 199 15.63 -2.83 36.21
CA GLY A 199 15.35 -3.57 37.42
C GLY A 199 14.10 -4.45 37.36
N ARG A 200 13.26 -4.42 38.40
CA ARG A 200 12.04 -5.22 38.52
C ARG A 200 10.77 -4.37 38.62
N THR A 201 10.91 -3.06 38.47
CA THR A 201 9.79 -2.12 38.50
C THR A 201 8.86 -2.39 37.35
N LYS A 202 7.58 -2.52 37.63
CA LYS A 202 6.56 -2.66 36.58
C LYS A 202 6.34 -1.31 35.93
N VAL A 203 6.01 -1.35 34.66
CA VAL A 203 5.64 -0.17 33.87
C VAL A 203 4.19 -0.28 33.42
N GLY A 204 3.59 0.86 33.16
CA GLY A 204 2.33 0.99 32.44
C GLY A 204 2.54 1.88 31.21
N ALA A 205 1.70 1.71 30.20
CA ALA A 205 1.75 2.51 28.98
C ALA A 205 0.37 2.92 28.49
N THR A 206 0.30 4.04 27.78
CA THR A 206 -0.91 4.57 27.16
C THR A 206 -0.56 5.10 25.76
N ALA A 207 -1.36 4.72 24.75
CA ALA A 207 -1.28 5.31 23.43
C ALA A 207 -2.26 6.50 23.34
N VAL A 208 -1.77 7.65 22.88
CA VAL A 208 -2.55 8.90 22.82
C VAL A 208 -2.55 9.41 21.37
N LEU A 209 -3.72 9.39 20.74
CA LEU A 209 -3.94 9.96 19.41
C LEU A 209 -4.27 11.45 19.52
N LYS A 210 -3.53 12.29 18.78
CA LYS A 210 -3.71 13.75 18.77
C LYS A 210 -3.88 14.28 17.35
N THR A 211 -4.69 15.32 17.21
CA THR A 211 -4.76 16.08 15.95
C THR A 211 -3.47 16.87 15.73
N SER A 212 -3.23 17.34 14.51
CA SER A 212 -2.12 18.26 14.16
C SER A 212 -2.05 19.52 15.03
N ARG A 213 -3.14 19.91 15.69
CA ARG A 213 -3.21 21.05 16.63
C ARG A 213 -2.94 20.65 18.08
N GLY A 214 -2.55 19.39 18.32
CA GLY A 214 -2.24 18.86 19.66
C GLY A 214 -3.44 18.50 20.53
N LYS A 215 -4.70 18.59 20.01
CA LYS A 215 -5.89 18.16 20.75
C LYS A 215 -5.91 16.64 20.81
N THR A 216 -6.02 16.07 22.02
CA THR A 216 -6.26 14.62 22.20
C THR A 216 -7.60 14.22 21.64
N VAL A 217 -7.60 13.21 20.78
CA VAL A 217 -8.78 12.58 20.18
C VAL A 217 -9.16 11.34 20.98
N MET A 218 -8.16 10.50 21.28
CA MET A 218 -8.34 9.24 21.98
C MET A 218 -7.10 8.98 22.86
N SER A 219 -7.33 8.30 23.99
CA SER A 219 -6.26 7.84 24.89
C SER A 219 -6.64 6.44 25.35
N VAL A 220 -5.80 5.45 25.04
CA VAL A 220 -6.08 4.03 25.28
C VAL A 220 -4.94 3.43 26.08
N PRO A 221 -5.23 2.78 27.24
CA PRO A 221 -4.24 1.97 27.96
C PRO A 221 -3.68 0.89 27.02
N MET A 222 -2.36 0.71 27.03
CA MET A 222 -1.71 -0.35 26.27
C MET A 222 -1.69 -1.64 27.10
N THR A 223 -1.76 -2.77 26.44
CA THR A 223 -1.61 -4.11 27.02
C THR A 223 -0.22 -4.64 26.73
N CYS A 224 0.45 -5.20 27.73
CA CYS A 224 1.71 -5.92 27.55
C CYS A 224 1.40 -7.28 26.92
N GLU A 225 1.58 -7.37 25.61
CA GLU A 225 1.32 -8.59 24.85
C GLU A 225 2.39 -9.65 25.06
N ASN A 226 3.64 -9.22 25.16
CA ASN A 226 4.78 -10.10 25.41
C ASN A 226 5.76 -9.47 26.41
N ALA A 227 5.66 -9.89 27.67
CA ALA A 227 6.52 -9.39 28.75
C ALA A 227 8.00 -9.78 28.57
N GLY A 228 8.32 -10.82 27.80
CA GLY A 228 9.70 -11.21 27.51
C GLY A 228 10.39 -10.33 26.48
N LEU A 229 9.60 -9.60 25.69
CA LEU A 229 10.04 -8.63 24.68
C LEU A 229 9.69 -7.18 25.05
N ASP A 230 9.13 -6.94 26.23
CA ASP A 230 8.60 -5.62 26.63
C ASP A 230 7.63 -5.00 25.60
N LEU A 231 6.94 -5.86 24.81
CA LEU A 231 6.05 -5.47 23.75
C LEU A 231 4.67 -5.08 24.28
N TRP A 232 4.30 -3.85 24.04
CA TRP A 232 3.01 -3.27 24.39
C TRP A 232 2.23 -2.89 23.15
N THR A 233 0.91 -3.15 23.17
CA THR A 233 0.01 -2.89 22.05
C THR A 233 -1.23 -2.13 22.49
N ALA A 234 -1.83 -1.37 21.58
CA ALA A 234 -3.15 -0.76 21.74
C ALA A 234 -3.83 -0.62 20.38
N THR A 235 -5.16 -0.69 20.40
CA THR A 235 -6.00 -0.40 19.22
C THR A 235 -6.53 1.02 19.33
N LEU A 236 -6.25 1.83 18.33
CA LEU A 236 -6.71 3.21 18.19
C LEU A 236 -7.72 3.32 17.04
N ARG A 237 -8.48 4.43 17.05
CA ARG A 237 -9.44 4.78 15.98
C ARG A 237 -9.48 6.29 15.81
N ALA A 238 -9.40 6.74 14.57
CA ALA A 238 -9.51 8.16 14.23
C ALA A 238 -10.94 8.49 13.80
N GLY A 239 -11.78 8.96 14.74
CA GLY A 239 -13.20 9.21 14.51
C GLY A 239 -14.08 8.00 14.77
N GLU A 240 -15.39 8.19 14.64
CA GLU A 240 -16.39 7.13 14.81
C GLU A 240 -16.78 6.55 13.43
N HIS A 241 -17.20 5.28 13.39
CA HIS A 241 -17.72 4.70 12.16
C HIS A 241 -18.97 5.45 11.65
N SER A 242 -19.76 6.03 12.56
CA SER A 242 -20.88 6.92 12.25
C SER A 242 -20.48 8.22 11.55
N ASP A 243 -19.19 8.61 11.64
CA ASP A 243 -18.67 9.78 10.91
C ASP A 243 -18.48 9.49 9.40
N LEU A 244 -18.60 8.22 8.99
CA LEU A 244 -18.61 7.77 7.58
C LEU A 244 -20.01 7.98 6.96
N ALA A 245 -20.61 9.16 7.17
CA ALA A 245 -21.98 9.46 6.70
C ALA A 245 -22.12 9.19 5.19
N PRO A 246 -23.32 8.69 4.76
CA PRO A 246 -23.58 8.46 3.34
C PRO A 246 -23.47 9.74 2.52
N TRP A 247 -23.28 9.58 1.23
CA TRP A 247 -23.05 10.61 0.20
C TRP A 247 -24.06 11.79 0.19
N GLU A 248 -25.23 11.65 0.82
CA GLU A 248 -26.31 12.64 0.77
C GLU A 248 -25.89 14.03 1.24
N ASP A 249 -24.90 14.10 2.18
CA ASP A 249 -24.33 15.37 2.67
C ASP A 249 -22.96 15.71 2.05
N GLY A 250 -22.48 14.89 1.10
CA GLY A 250 -21.13 15.00 0.52
C GLY A 250 -20.04 14.75 1.56
N PHE A 251 -18.82 15.11 1.22
CA PHE A 251 -17.65 14.94 2.13
C PHE A 251 -17.60 15.94 3.28
N ALA A 252 -18.57 16.85 3.43
CA ALA A 252 -18.55 17.93 4.42
C ALA A 252 -18.43 17.41 5.87
N ALA A 253 -19.08 16.30 6.18
CA ALA A 253 -19.03 15.68 7.50
C ALA A 253 -17.65 15.11 7.85
N ILE A 254 -17.01 14.43 6.90
CA ILE A 254 -15.74 13.74 7.13
C ILE A 254 -14.51 14.63 6.98
N LYS A 255 -14.57 15.70 6.16
CA LYS A 255 -13.44 16.61 5.89
C LYS A 255 -12.69 17.09 7.13
N ARG A 256 -13.43 17.38 8.21
CA ARG A 256 -12.86 17.87 9.48
C ARG A 256 -12.01 16.82 10.21
N HIS A 257 -12.19 15.55 9.90
CA HIS A 257 -11.49 14.42 10.51
C HIS A 257 -10.32 13.91 9.67
N LEU A 258 -10.20 14.34 8.41
CA LEU A 258 -9.12 13.94 7.51
C LEU A 258 -7.87 14.81 7.73
N GLY A 259 -6.69 14.25 7.42
CA GLY A 259 -5.41 14.94 7.42
C GLY A 259 -4.45 14.46 8.49
N ASN A 260 -3.54 15.32 8.95
CA ASN A 260 -2.41 14.92 9.78
C ASN A 260 -2.78 14.80 11.26
N TYR A 261 -2.34 13.71 11.87
CA TYR A 261 -2.45 13.35 13.27
C TYR A 261 -1.08 12.92 13.80
N SER A 262 -1.00 12.62 15.09
CA SER A 262 0.17 11.96 15.68
C SER A 262 -0.25 11.04 16.82
N VAL A 263 0.49 9.95 16.99
CA VAL A 263 0.41 9.09 18.16
C VAL A 263 1.58 9.40 19.08
N ILE A 264 1.32 9.45 20.37
CA ILE A 264 2.34 9.58 21.41
C ILE A 264 2.14 8.40 22.36
N ILE A 265 3.22 7.71 22.71
CA ILE A 265 3.21 6.71 23.76
C ILE A 265 3.65 7.37 25.04
N GLU A 266 2.82 7.26 26.08
CA GLU A 266 3.12 7.69 27.44
C GLU A 266 3.42 6.46 28.29
N GLY A 267 4.63 6.36 28.82
CA GLY A 267 5.05 5.29 29.74
C GLY A 267 5.27 5.84 31.14
N TRP A 268 4.99 5.05 32.18
CA TRP A 268 5.20 5.43 33.57
C TRP A 268 5.61 4.25 34.45
N GLU A 269 6.22 4.53 35.60
CA GLU A 269 6.43 3.55 36.65
C GLU A 269 5.10 3.18 37.27
N ASP A 270 4.73 1.90 37.22
CA ASP A 270 3.56 1.38 37.89
C ASP A 270 3.92 1.05 39.34
N THR A 271 3.95 2.10 40.12
CA THR A 271 4.34 2.04 41.56
C THR A 271 3.37 1.17 42.36
N TYR A 272 2.06 1.22 42.04
CA TYR A 272 1.05 0.43 42.71
C TYR A 272 1.23 -1.07 42.43
N ALA A 273 1.33 -1.46 41.14
CA ALA A 273 1.49 -2.87 40.77
C ALA A 273 2.83 -3.44 41.24
N SER A 274 3.91 -2.63 41.23
CA SER A 274 5.23 -3.01 41.72
C SER A 274 5.18 -3.24 43.25
N TRP A 275 4.63 -2.29 43.99
CA TRP A 275 4.47 -2.40 45.44
C TRP A 275 3.56 -3.57 45.81
N LEU A 276 2.41 -3.74 45.17
CA LEU A 276 1.45 -4.79 45.48
C LEU A 276 2.04 -6.18 45.29
N HIS A 277 2.83 -6.36 44.21
CA HIS A 277 3.56 -7.61 43.98
C HIS A 277 4.49 -7.97 45.17
N ASP A 278 5.32 -7.01 45.59
CA ASP A 278 6.25 -7.21 46.67
C ASP A 278 5.52 -7.36 48.03
N ALA A 279 4.46 -6.56 48.25
CA ALA A 279 3.67 -6.59 49.47
C ALA A 279 2.99 -7.95 49.70
N ARG A 280 2.43 -8.56 48.66
CA ARG A 280 1.85 -9.92 48.71
C ARG A 280 2.88 -10.95 49.19
N ILE A 281 4.13 -10.86 48.70
CA ILE A 281 5.22 -11.77 49.08
C ILE A 281 5.65 -11.49 50.52
N LYS A 282 5.99 -10.24 50.85
CA LYS A 282 6.54 -9.88 52.19
C LYS A 282 5.55 -10.10 53.31
N VAL A 283 4.29 -9.79 53.15
CA VAL A 283 3.23 -10.05 54.16
C VAL A 283 3.06 -11.53 54.35
N ASN A 284 3.11 -12.37 53.30
CA ASN A 284 2.96 -13.82 53.40
C ASN A 284 4.12 -14.50 54.16
N VAL A 285 5.37 -14.02 53.99
CA VAL A 285 6.55 -14.56 54.64
C VAL A 285 6.89 -13.78 55.97
N ASN A 286 6.07 -12.80 56.34
CA ASN A 286 6.22 -11.95 57.53
C ASN A 286 7.59 -11.22 57.55
N ASP A 287 8.01 -10.67 56.42
CA ASP A 287 9.25 -9.92 56.26
C ASP A 287 8.95 -8.42 56.02
N ASP A 288 9.60 -7.52 56.76
CA ASP A 288 9.49 -6.04 56.60
C ASP A 288 8.06 -5.48 56.45
N VAL A 289 7.09 -6.12 57.12
CA VAL A 289 5.66 -5.92 56.93
C VAL A 289 5.23 -4.48 57.21
N GLU A 290 5.68 -3.90 58.34
CA GLU A 290 5.25 -2.58 58.75
C GLU A 290 5.75 -1.49 57.80
N ASN A 291 6.98 -1.55 57.35
CA ASN A 291 7.50 -0.64 56.32
C ASN A 291 6.73 -0.77 54.99
N THR A 292 6.49 -2.03 54.59
CA THR A 292 5.80 -2.34 53.32
C THR A 292 4.37 -1.77 53.31
N LEU A 293 3.60 -1.99 54.38
CA LEU A 293 2.24 -1.46 54.48
C LEU A 293 2.20 0.05 54.70
N THR A 294 3.16 0.62 55.45
CA THR A 294 3.28 2.09 55.60
C THR A 294 3.59 2.77 54.27
N TYR A 295 4.50 2.18 53.47
CA TYR A 295 4.81 2.70 52.16
C TYR A 295 3.57 2.68 51.25
N GLY A 296 2.82 1.56 51.19
CA GLY A 296 1.61 1.44 50.40
C GLY A 296 0.52 2.44 50.84
N ALA A 297 0.32 2.64 52.15
CA ALA A 297 -0.63 3.63 52.64
C ALA A 297 -0.27 5.05 52.20
N LYS A 298 0.98 5.46 52.32
CA LYS A 298 1.47 6.76 51.84
C LYS A 298 1.30 6.90 50.33
N MET A 299 1.55 5.84 49.57
CA MET A 299 1.36 5.81 48.14
C MET A 299 -0.12 6.03 47.75
N LEU A 300 -1.06 5.32 48.40
CA LEU A 300 -2.50 5.50 48.17
C LEU A 300 -2.98 6.92 48.54
N GLU A 301 -2.45 7.52 49.62
CA GLU A 301 -2.76 8.91 49.99
C GLU A 301 -2.27 9.89 48.94
N ARG A 302 -1.05 9.68 48.40
CA ARG A 302 -0.48 10.45 47.31
C ARG A 302 -1.35 10.33 46.05
N TRP A 303 -1.73 9.12 45.68
CA TRP A 303 -2.62 8.85 44.54
C TRP A 303 -3.94 9.58 44.71
N ALA A 304 -4.59 9.49 45.88
CA ALA A 304 -5.80 10.23 46.18
C ALA A 304 -5.63 11.76 46.18
N GLY A 305 -4.37 12.25 46.37
CA GLY A 305 -4.02 13.68 46.37
C GLY A 305 -3.66 14.23 44.97
N THR A 306 -3.35 13.36 44.01
CA THR A 306 -2.92 13.78 42.67
C THR A 306 -4.07 14.45 41.92
N LYS A 307 -3.85 15.70 41.46
CA LYS A 307 -4.91 16.54 40.87
C LYS A 307 -5.35 16.01 39.50
N ASP A 308 -4.38 15.57 38.69
CA ASP A 308 -4.58 15.20 37.28
C ASP A 308 -4.76 13.68 37.06
N ALA A 309 -5.03 12.91 38.14
CA ALA A 309 -5.25 11.47 38.07
C ALA A 309 -6.66 11.07 37.59
N GLY A 310 -7.47 11.99 37.14
CA GLY A 310 -8.85 11.69 36.65
C GLY A 310 -9.83 11.21 37.70
N LEU A 311 -9.40 11.07 38.97
CA LEU A 311 -10.17 10.49 40.06
C LEU A 311 -11.35 11.37 40.51
N HIS A 312 -12.51 10.76 40.69
CA HIS A 312 -13.68 11.38 41.30
C HIS A 312 -13.57 11.47 42.86
N ALA A 313 -14.40 12.29 43.50
CA ALA A 313 -14.38 12.48 44.95
C ALA A 313 -14.62 11.19 45.75
N ALA A 314 -15.48 10.28 45.23
CA ALA A 314 -15.75 8.98 45.84
C ALA A 314 -14.49 8.07 45.80
N GLU A 315 -13.85 8.01 44.65
CA GLU A 315 -12.63 7.21 44.42
C GLU A 315 -11.47 7.68 45.31
N ARG A 316 -11.29 9.00 45.41
CA ARG A 316 -10.30 9.60 46.35
C ARG A 316 -10.59 9.22 47.81
N LYS A 317 -11.89 9.11 48.18
CA LYS A 317 -12.30 8.68 49.51
C LYS A 317 -11.97 7.20 49.75
N GLU A 318 -12.19 6.33 48.79
CA GLU A 318 -11.84 4.89 48.87
C GLU A 318 -10.34 4.68 49.03
N LEU A 319 -9.48 5.36 48.22
CA LEU A 319 -8.02 5.29 48.37
C LEU A 319 -7.56 5.73 49.78
N ARG A 320 -8.14 6.83 50.32
CA ARG A 320 -7.81 7.28 51.67
C ARG A 320 -8.35 6.35 52.76
N ALA A 321 -9.49 5.68 52.57
CA ALA A 321 -10.02 4.68 53.49
C ALA A 321 -9.13 3.46 53.52
N ALA A 322 -8.69 2.97 52.37
CA ALA A 322 -7.71 1.88 52.26
C ALA A 322 -6.39 2.22 52.96
N ALA A 323 -5.81 3.40 52.69
CA ALA A 323 -4.59 3.90 53.32
C ALA A 323 -4.72 3.94 54.85
N LYS A 324 -5.87 4.41 55.36
CA LYS A 324 -6.15 4.45 56.81
C LYS A 324 -6.22 3.04 57.40
N THR A 325 -6.88 2.08 56.74
CA THR A 325 -7.00 0.69 57.20
C THR A 325 -5.60 0.02 57.23
N MET A 326 -4.77 0.33 56.24
CA MET A 326 -3.40 -0.21 56.17
C MET A 326 -2.51 0.26 57.34
N MET A 327 -2.77 1.44 57.90
CA MET A 327 -2.05 2.00 59.06
C MET A 327 -2.58 1.51 60.40
N ASP A 328 -3.69 0.78 60.47
CA ASP A 328 -4.28 0.27 61.73
C ASP A 328 -3.58 -1.02 62.20
N THR A 329 -2.62 -0.85 63.09
CA THR A 329 -1.84 -1.96 63.66
C THR A 329 -2.64 -2.89 64.60
N THR A 330 -3.89 -2.60 64.90
CA THR A 330 -4.78 -3.53 65.61
C THR A 330 -5.34 -4.64 64.71
N LEU A 331 -5.22 -4.47 63.39
CA LEU A 331 -5.63 -5.44 62.38
C LEU A 331 -4.44 -6.34 61.95
N THR A 332 -4.75 -7.53 61.49
CA THR A 332 -3.72 -8.42 60.96
C THR A 332 -3.08 -7.89 59.68
N PRO A 333 -1.80 -8.15 59.42
CA PRO A 333 -1.15 -7.70 58.19
C PRO A 333 -1.90 -8.10 56.91
N ALA A 334 -2.43 -9.32 56.85
CA ALA A 334 -3.21 -9.79 55.69
C ALA A 334 -4.48 -8.99 55.49
N TYR A 335 -5.21 -8.62 56.56
CA TYR A 335 -6.41 -7.78 56.47
C TYR A 335 -6.09 -6.35 56.05
N ARG A 336 -4.98 -5.80 56.51
CA ARG A 336 -4.46 -4.46 56.17
C ARG A 336 -4.07 -4.43 54.68
N LEU A 337 -3.40 -5.46 54.16
CA LEU A 337 -3.06 -5.58 52.75
C LEU A 337 -4.31 -5.68 51.88
N ALA A 338 -5.30 -6.50 52.26
CA ALA A 338 -6.57 -6.65 51.55
C ALA A 338 -7.34 -5.36 51.35
N ALA A 339 -7.12 -4.34 52.22
CA ALA A 339 -7.73 -3.02 52.02
C ALA A 339 -7.23 -2.30 50.74
N ALA A 340 -6.02 -2.61 50.28
CA ALA A 340 -5.45 -2.10 49.04
C ALA A 340 -5.49 -3.13 47.90
N ASP A 341 -5.56 -4.42 48.21
CA ASP A 341 -5.60 -5.56 47.30
C ASP A 341 -7.06 -6.04 47.13
N ASN A 342 -7.86 -5.30 46.41
CA ASN A 342 -9.28 -5.58 46.15
C ASN A 342 -9.75 -5.03 44.81
N GLU A 343 -10.92 -5.51 44.37
CA GLU A 343 -11.48 -5.17 43.03
C GLU A 343 -11.70 -3.68 42.84
N ILE A 344 -12.04 -2.90 43.90
CA ILE A 344 -12.28 -1.44 43.76
C ILE A 344 -10.97 -0.73 43.42
N ILE A 345 -9.89 -1.01 44.18
CA ILE A 345 -8.59 -0.39 43.93
C ILE A 345 -7.97 -0.90 42.61
N ALA A 346 -8.17 -2.17 42.26
CA ALA A 346 -7.76 -2.72 40.96
C ALA A 346 -8.47 -2.00 39.80
N GLY A 347 -9.79 -1.79 39.87
CA GLY A 347 -10.51 -1.05 38.85
C GLY A 347 -10.08 0.41 38.74
N LEU A 348 -9.70 1.06 39.85
CA LEU A 348 -9.11 2.41 39.82
C LEU A 348 -7.73 2.41 39.17
N HIS A 349 -6.94 1.37 39.41
CA HIS A 349 -5.64 1.21 38.78
C HIS A 349 -5.75 1.01 37.25
N GLU A 350 -6.74 0.26 36.80
CA GLU A 350 -6.99 0.07 35.35
C GLU A 350 -7.45 1.36 34.67
N THR A 351 -8.33 2.15 35.33
CA THR A 351 -8.94 3.31 34.70
C THR A 351 -8.15 4.61 34.91
N ASN A 352 -7.57 4.79 36.09
CA ASN A 352 -6.94 6.04 36.53
C ASN A 352 -5.63 5.74 37.33
N PRO A 353 -4.63 5.07 36.77
CA PRO A 353 -3.40 4.68 37.47
C PRO A 353 -2.62 5.88 38.04
N LEU A 354 -1.88 5.63 39.11
CA LEU A 354 -0.84 6.54 39.56
C LEU A 354 0.35 6.48 38.60
N ARG A 355 0.56 7.53 37.83
CA ARG A 355 1.56 7.60 36.75
C ARG A 355 2.83 8.27 37.27
N ASP A 356 3.73 7.48 37.84
CA ASP A 356 4.99 7.97 38.35
C ASP A 356 6.09 7.99 37.26
N GLY A 357 6.95 9.00 37.23
CA GLY A 357 8.03 9.09 36.24
C GLY A 357 7.57 9.19 34.80
N LEU A 358 6.36 9.75 34.56
CA LEU A 358 5.72 9.82 33.26
C LEU A 358 6.65 10.35 32.17
N THR A 359 6.90 9.53 31.17
CA THR A 359 7.71 9.83 29.97
C THR A 359 6.85 9.75 28.74
N ALA A 360 6.89 10.75 27.89
CA ALA A 360 6.21 10.75 26.59
C ALA A 360 7.22 10.55 25.45
N SER A 361 6.89 9.68 24.50
CA SER A 361 7.67 9.53 23.27
C SER A 361 7.66 10.81 22.41
N ARG A 362 8.47 10.85 21.38
CA ARG A 362 8.26 11.82 20.29
C ARG A 362 6.89 11.55 19.64
N PRO A 363 6.29 12.57 18.98
CA PRO A 363 5.10 12.35 18.17
C PRO A 363 5.43 11.49 16.95
N HIS A 364 4.70 10.40 16.75
CA HIS A 364 4.75 9.55 15.57
C HIS A 364 3.69 10.02 14.57
N PRO A 365 4.06 10.43 13.34
CA PRO A 365 3.14 11.07 12.43
C PRO A 365 2.20 10.06 11.77
N PHE A 366 0.92 10.41 11.69
CA PHE A 366 -0.13 9.67 11.00
C PHE A 366 -0.91 10.57 10.06
N ARG A 367 -1.39 10.01 8.96
CA ARG A 367 -2.34 10.66 8.07
C ARG A 367 -3.64 9.86 8.08
N VAL A 368 -4.72 10.51 8.51
CA VAL A 368 -6.07 9.95 8.48
C VAL A 368 -6.68 10.25 7.12
N GLU A 369 -7.04 9.22 6.38
CA GLU A 369 -7.62 9.28 5.04
C GLU A 369 -9.03 8.69 5.05
N ARG A 370 -9.78 8.88 3.99
CA ARG A 370 -11.09 8.26 3.86
C ARG A 370 -10.96 6.78 3.42
N PRO A 371 -11.92 5.89 3.73
CA PRO A 371 -11.79 4.45 3.49
C PRO A 371 -11.44 4.06 2.05
N LYS A 372 -11.88 4.83 1.04
CA LYS A 372 -11.53 4.58 -0.36
C LYS A 372 -10.05 4.83 -0.71
N SER A 373 -9.25 5.34 0.23
CA SER A 373 -7.80 5.42 0.02
C SER A 373 -7.14 4.03 -0.03
N SER A 374 -7.72 3.05 0.65
CA SER A 374 -7.29 1.64 0.64
C SER A 374 -8.29 0.74 -0.06
N PHE A 375 -9.58 0.77 0.30
CA PHE A 375 -10.61 -0.12 -0.22
C PHE A 375 -11.30 0.46 -1.45
N ALA A 376 -10.92 -0.04 -2.66
CA ALA A 376 -11.42 0.46 -3.94
C ALA A 376 -11.64 -0.67 -4.96
N ALA A 377 -12.67 -0.51 -5.79
CA ALA A 377 -12.95 -1.33 -6.96
C ALA A 377 -13.17 -0.42 -8.16
N TRP A 378 -12.24 -0.49 -9.13
CA TRP A 378 -12.14 0.44 -10.25
C TRP A 378 -12.65 -0.15 -11.54
N TYR A 379 -13.41 0.62 -12.31
CA TYR A 379 -13.89 0.26 -13.65
C TYR A 379 -13.45 1.33 -14.66
N GLN A 380 -12.55 0.97 -15.56
CA GLN A 380 -12.03 1.89 -16.58
C GLN A 380 -12.80 1.74 -17.88
N PHE A 381 -13.23 2.85 -18.50
CA PHE A 381 -13.74 2.87 -19.87
C PHE A 381 -13.48 4.21 -20.57
N PHE A 382 -13.52 4.19 -21.90
CA PHE A 382 -13.38 5.39 -22.74
C PHE A 382 -14.77 5.94 -23.11
N PRO A 383 -15.15 7.17 -22.70
CA PRO A 383 -16.43 7.76 -23.03
C PRO A 383 -16.74 7.78 -24.53
N ARG A 384 -15.71 7.94 -25.37
CA ARG A 384 -15.87 7.96 -26.83
C ARG A 384 -16.27 6.61 -27.44
N SER A 385 -16.08 5.50 -26.73
CA SER A 385 -16.50 4.18 -27.19
C SER A 385 -17.82 3.72 -26.57
N GLU A 386 -18.24 4.30 -25.44
CA GLU A 386 -19.51 3.93 -24.80
C GLU A 386 -20.70 4.48 -25.58
N GLY A 387 -21.49 3.57 -26.14
CA GLY A 387 -22.60 3.86 -27.03
C GLY A 387 -22.17 4.22 -28.46
N ALA A 388 -20.90 3.97 -28.82
CA ALA A 388 -20.44 4.05 -30.20
C ALA A 388 -21.12 2.99 -31.08
N PHE A 389 -21.41 3.32 -32.34
CA PHE A 389 -22.07 2.38 -33.28
C PHE A 389 -21.57 2.62 -34.71
N VAL A 390 -21.76 1.63 -35.56
CA VAL A 390 -21.51 1.74 -37.00
C VAL A 390 -22.78 2.27 -37.68
N ASP A 391 -22.69 3.42 -38.32
CA ASP A 391 -23.78 3.97 -39.14
C ASP A 391 -24.00 3.08 -40.37
N GLU A 392 -25.16 2.50 -40.48
CA GLU A 392 -25.50 1.54 -41.53
C GLU A 392 -25.45 2.15 -42.94
N ASN A 393 -25.67 3.47 -43.10
CA ASN A 393 -25.71 4.15 -44.39
C ASN A 393 -24.30 4.51 -44.88
N THR A 394 -23.40 4.86 -43.94
CA THR A 394 -22.06 5.35 -44.29
C THR A 394 -20.95 4.34 -44.01
N GLY A 395 -21.23 3.30 -43.20
CA GLY A 395 -20.25 2.33 -42.73
C GLY A 395 -19.22 2.93 -41.78
N LYS A 396 -19.39 4.15 -41.32
CA LYS A 396 -18.46 4.85 -40.42
C LYS A 396 -18.88 4.62 -38.97
N ILE A 397 -17.86 4.62 -38.08
CA ILE A 397 -18.10 4.59 -36.64
C ILE A 397 -18.54 5.98 -36.19
N VAL A 398 -19.68 6.06 -35.52
CA VAL A 398 -20.13 7.22 -34.75
C VAL A 398 -19.69 7.02 -33.32
N GLN A 399 -18.87 7.95 -32.82
CA GLN A 399 -18.35 7.85 -31.45
C GLN A 399 -19.43 8.10 -30.39
N GLY A 400 -19.19 7.54 -29.18
CA GLY A 400 -19.97 7.87 -28.01
C GLY A 400 -19.68 9.27 -27.46
N THR A 401 -20.48 9.65 -26.47
CA THR A 401 -20.43 10.94 -25.77
C THR A 401 -20.55 10.73 -24.25
N LEU A 402 -20.36 11.78 -23.46
CA LEU A 402 -20.61 11.72 -22.02
C LEU A 402 -22.06 11.29 -21.71
N LYS A 403 -23.04 11.68 -22.53
CA LYS A 403 -24.43 11.26 -22.37
C LYS A 403 -24.66 9.78 -22.65
N THR A 404 -24.02 9.23 -23.68
CA THR A 404 -24.13 7.79 -23.97
C THR A 404 -23.34 6.95 -22.98
N SER A 405 -22.33 7.53 -22.31
CA SER A 405 -21.47 6.84 -21.31
C SER A 405 -22.20 6.46 -20.02
N VAL A 406 -23.45 6.92 -19.82
CA VAL A 406 -24.29 6.48 -18.68
C VAL A 406 -24.49 4.95 -18.69
N SER A 407 -24.48 4.31 -19.86
CA SER A 407 -24.52 2.84 -19.94
C SER A 407 -23.31 2.17 -19.28
N GLY A 408 -22.12 2.76 -19.44
CA GLY A 408 -20.90 2.29 -18.78
C GLY A 408 -20.93 2.51 -17.25
N LEU A 409 -21.52 3.63 -16.80
CA LEU A 409 -21.75 3.85 -15.35
C LEU A 409 -22.68 2.78 -14.77
N GLN A 410 -23.80 2.50 -15.46
CA GLN A 410 -24.75 1.49 -14.98
C GLN A 410 -24.10 0.11 -14.90
N ARG A 411 -23.36 -0.32 -15.93
CA ARG A 411 -22.65 -1.60 -15.95
C ARG A 411 -21.64 -1.71 -14.76
N ALA A 412 -20.83 -0.67 -14.55
CA ALA A 412 -19.89 -0.63 -13.43
C ALA A 412 -20.61 -0.77 -12.08
N ALA A 413 -21.75 -0.10 -11.90
CA ALA A 413 -22.55 -0.21 -10.67
C ALA A 413 -23.20 -1.60 -10.52
N ASP A 414 -23.74 -2.17 -11.61
CA ASP A 414 -24.36 -3.51 -11.61
C ASP A 414 -23.35 -4.62 -11.29
N GLU A 415 -22.09 -4.44 -11.66
CA GLU A 415 -20.97 -5.34 -11.32
C GLU A 415 -20.35 -5.05 -9.94
N GLY A 416 -20.88 -4.06 -9.19
CA GLY A 416 -20.46 -3.75 -7.83
C GLY A 416 -19.16 -2.96 -7.71
N PHE A 417 -18.67 -2.34 -8.78
CA PHE A 417 -17.56 -1.39 -8.72
C PHE A 417 -18.00 -0.11 -8.01
N ASN A 418 -17.03 0.64 -7.47
CA ASN A 418 -17.31 1.87 -6.70
C ASN A 418 -16.54 3.09 -7.17
N ILE A 419 -15.66 2.95 -8.17
CA ILE A 419 -14.94 4.04 -8.84
C ILE A 419 -14.97 3.78 -10.35
N VAL A 420 -15.35 4.81 -11.11
CA VAL A 420 -15.21 4.82 -12.57
C VAL A 420 -14.02 5.68 -12.94
N TYR A 421 -13.07 5.10 -13.68
CA TYR A 421 -11.93 5.81 -14.23
C TYR A 421 -12.16 6.12 -15.71
N VAL A 422 -12.11 7.41 -16.07
CA VAL A 422 -12.19 7.89 -17.45
C VAL A 422 -10.84 8.47 -17.89
N PRO A 423 -10.29 8.01 -19.04
CA PRO A 423 -9.12 8.62 -19.66
C PRO A 423 -9.36 10.10 -19.97
N PRO A 424 -8.31 10.86 -20.38
CA PRO A 424 -8.47 12.30 -20.63
C PRO A 424 -9.62 12.62 -21.57
N ILE A 425 -10.46 13.58 -21.17
CA ILE A 425 -11.66 14.01 -21.89
C ILE A 425 -11.44 15.34 -22.64
N PHE A 426 -10.20 15.77 -22.75
CA PHE A 426 -9.78 17.06 -23.27
C PHE A 426 -9.69 17.07 -24.81
N PRO A 427 -9.69 18.24 -25.45
CA PRO A 427 -9.51 18.34 -26.92
C PRO A 427 -8.18 17.69 -27.35
N ILE A 428 -8.21 16.92 -28.42
CA ILE A 428 -7.06 16.18 -28.96
C ILE A 428 -6.43 17.00 -30.11
N GLY A 429 -5.11 17.15 -30.10
CA GLY A 429 -4.38 17.88 -31.13
C GLY A 429 -4.43 17.24 -32.53
N GLU A 430 -4.10 18.02 -33.53
CA GLU A 430 -4.10 17.61 -34.95
C GLU A 430 -2.69 17.40 -35.48
N THR A 431 -1.74 18.20 -35.00
CA THR A 431 -0.34 18.12 -35.44
C THR A 431 0.32 16.83 -34.98
N ASN A 432 0.80 16.05 -35.95
CA ASN A 432 1.40 14.73 -35.72
C ASN A 432 0.46 13.69 -35.06
N ARG A 433 -0.86 13.88 -35.21
CA ARG A 433 -1.89 12.97 -34.69
C ARG A 433 -1.57 11.53 -35.02
N LYS A 434 -1.68 10.63 -34.02
CA LYS A 434 -1.48 9.20 -34.21
C LYS A 434 -2.71 8.55 -34.82
N GLY A 435 -2.45 7.60 -35.70
CA GLY A 435 -3.49 6.71 -36.25
C GLY A 435 -3.61 5.41 -35.46
N LYS A 436 -4.39 4.48 -36.00
CA LYS A 436 -4.68 3.16 -35.44
C LYS A 436 -3.41 2.44 -34.98
N ASP A 437 -3.50 1.74 -33.83
CA ASP A 437 -2.39 1.02 -33.22
C ASP A 437 -1.08 1.84 -33.15
N ASN A 438 -1.20 3.14 -32.83
CA ASN A 438 -0.07 4.07 -32.71
C ASN A 438 0.67 4.32 -34.04
N ALA A 439 -0.01 4.21 -35.18
CA ALA A 439 0.55 4.57 -36.47
C ALA A 439 1.03 6.03 -36.48
N LEU A 440 2.13 6.33 -37.21
CA LEU A 440 2.76 7.65 -37.19
C LEU A 440 1.92 8.73 -37.86
N VAL A 441 0.96 8.34 -38.70
CA VAL A 441 0.09 9.26 -39.47
C VAL A 441 -1.34 8.79 -39.28
N ALA A 442 -2.19 9.68 -38.79
CA ALA A 442 -3.61 9.42 -38.66
C ALA A 442 -4.30 9.39 -40.03
N GLY A 443 -5.23 8.48 -40.25
CA GLY A 443 -6.21 8.53 -41.30
C GLY A 443 -7.27 9.61 -41.05
N PRO A 444 -8.11 9.92 -42.02
CA PRO A 444 -9.10 11.00 -41.90
C PRO A 444 -10.17 10.76 -40.84
N ASP A 445 -10.42 9.51 -40.48
CA ASP A 445 -11.43 9.10 -39.51
C ASP A 445 -10.79 8.64 -38.16
N ASP A 446 -9.45 8.72 -38.00
CA ASP A 446 -8.78 8.33 -36.78
C ASP A 446 -8.95 9.40 -35.69
N PRO A 447 -9.40 9.02 -34.48
CA PRO A 447 -9.71 9.98 -33.43
C PRO A 447 -8.46 10.60 -32.77
N GLY A 448 -7.30 9.99 -32.91
CA GLY A 448 -6.08 10.33 -32.17
C GLY A 448 -6.08 9.82 -30.75
N SER A 449 -4.97 10.08 -30.04
CA SER A 449 -4.82 9.70 -28.62
C SER A 449 -5.41 10.74 -27.69
N PRO A 450 -6.25 10.39 -26.70
CA PRO A 450 -6.75 11.33 -25.71
C PRO A 450 -5.63 11.85 -24.78
N PHE A 451 -4.48 11.19 -24.74
CA PHE A 451 -3.29 11.64 -24.01
C PHE A 451 -2.47 12.70 -24.78
N ALA A 452 -2.82 12.96 -26.04
CA ALA A 452 -2.28 14.06 -26.85
C ALA A 452 -3.18 15.29 -26.66
N ILE A 453 -3.02 15.98 -25.52
CA ILE A 453 -3.95 16.99 -25.02
C ILE A 453 -3.70 18.36 -25.64
N GLY A 454 -4.80 18.98 -26.09
CA GLY A 454 -4.88 20.36 -26.49
C GLY A 454 -4.97 20.58 -28.00
N SER A 455 -5.87 21.47 -28.41
CA SER A 455 -6.08 21.91 -29.76
C SER A 455 -6.47 23.40 -29.77
N SER A 456 -6.90 23.93 -30.94
CA SER A 456 -7.49 25.26 -31.02
C SER A 456 -8.79 25.42 -30.21
N GLU A 457 -9.41 24.32 -29.81
CA GLU A 457 -10.65 24.27 -29.03
C GLU A 457 -10.43 24.37 -27.53
N GLY A 458 -9.18 24.21 -27.04
CA GLY A 458 -8.84 24.33 -25.63
C GLY A 458 -7.75 23.37 -25.17
N GLY A 459 -7.51 23.33 -23.86
CA GLY A 459 -6.51 22.49 -23.19
C GLY A 459 -7.11 21.65 -22.06
N HIS A 460 -6.35 21.54 -20.97
CA HIS A 460 -6.68 20.69 -19.82
C HIS A 460 -7.91 21.14 -19.00
N ASP A 461 -8.49 22.31 -19.28
CA ASP A 461 -9.69 22.83 -18.62
C ASP A 461 -10.93 22.80 -19.53
N THR A 462 -10.84 22.12 -20.67
CA THR A 462 -11.92 22.09 -21.67
C THR A 462 -12.30 20.65 -21.97
N VAL A 463 -13.59 20.34 -22.02
CA VAL A 463 -14.10 19.05 -22.50
C VAL A 463 -13.99 19.04 -24.04
N ASP A 464 -13.55 17.93 -24.62
CA ASP A 464 -13.58 17.74 -26.09
C ASP A 464 -15.01 17.94 -26.61
N PRO A 465 -15.27 18.89 -27.50
CA PRO A 465 -16.62 19.16 -28.01
C PRO A 465 -17.32 17.96 -28.66
N ARG A 466 -16.52 16.95 -29.09
CA ARG A 466 -17.04 15.70 -29.64
C ARG A 466 -17.61 14.78 -28.56
N LEU A 467 -17.16 14.93 -27.28
CA LEU A 467 -17.69 14.21 -26.14
C LEU A 467 -18.87 14.93 -25.48
N GLY A 468 -18.90 16.26 -25.56
CA GLY A 468 -19.92 17.10 -24.95
C GLY A 468 -19.37 18.42 -24.41
N SER A 469 -20.10 19.00 -23.48
CA SER A 469 -19.74 20.25 -22.81
C SER A 469 -19.27 20.00 -21.36
N TYR A 470 -18.76 21.02 -20.69
CA TYR A 470 -18.46 21.00 -19.27
C TYR A 470 -19.68 20.67 -18.40
N GLU A 471 -20.87 21.18 -18.75
CA GLU A 471 -22.11 20.86 -18.06
C GLU A 471 -22.52 19.39 -18.27
N ASP A 472 -22.32 18.81 -19.48
CA ASP A 472 -22.55 17.38 -19.73
C ASP A 472 -21.62 16.51 -18.85
N PHE A 473 -20.38 16.96 -18.58
CA PHE A 473 -19.47 16.27 -17.69
C PHE A 473 -19.92 16.35 -16.21
N LYS A 474 -20.44 17.52 -15.78
CA LYS A 474 -21.03 17.64 -14.44
C LYS A 474 -22.25 16.73 -14.28
N GLU A 475 -23.10 16.64 -15.30
CA GLU A 475 -24.24 15.71 -15.31
C GLU A 475 -23.78 14.25 -15.25
N PHE A 476 -22.70 13.90 -15.95
CA PHE A 476 -22.08 12.59 -15.90
C PHE A 476 -21.55 12.27 -14.48
N CYS A 477 -20.84 13.21 -13.84
CA CYS A 477 -20.37 13.03 -12.46
C CYS A 477 -21.54 12.89 -11.47
N ALA A 478 -22.58 13.72 -11.62
CA ALA A 478 -23.78 13.62 -10.78
C ALA A 478 -24.47 12.26 -10.95
N LYS A 479 -24.56 11.75 -12.18
CA LYS A 479 -25.14 10.45 -12.46
C LYS A 479 -24.31 9.30 -11.89
N ALA A 480 -22.99 9.40 -11.95
CA ALA A 480 -22.11 8.43 -11.29
C ALA A 480 -22.37 8.38 -9.77
N HIS A 481 -22.46 9.56 -9.12
CA HIS A 481 -22.75 9.65 -7.71
C HIS A 481 -24.13 9.08 -7.34
N GLU A 482 -25.17 9.30 -8.17
CA GLU A 482 -26.48 8.67 -7.96
C GLU A 482 -26.43 7.14 -7.97
N LEU A 483 -25.50 6.57 -8.72
CA LEU A 483 -25.25 5.13 -8.80
C LEU A 483 -24.28 4.61 -7.72
N GLY A 484 -23.82 5.47 -6.80
CA GLY A 484 -22.85 5.12 -5.77
C GLY A 484 -21.39 5.06 -6.25
N LEU A 485 -21.12 5.56 -7.46
CA LEU A 485 -19.80 5.58 -8.09
C LEU A 485 -19.08 6.92 -7.85
N GLU A 486 -17.78 6.88 -7.68
CA GLU A 486 -16.91 8.06 -7.77
C GLU A 486 -16.26 8.17 -9.14
N VAL A 487 -16.03 9.41 -9.59
CA VAL A 487 -15.35 9.65 -10.86
C VAL A 487 -13.89 9.95 -10.64
N ALA A 488 -13.03 9.13 -11.23
CA ALA A 488 -11.61 9.35 -11.38
C ALA A 488 -11.32 9.87 -12.78
N LEU A 489 -10.75 11.07 -12.86
CA LEU A 489 -10.33 11.68 -14.14
C LEU A 489 -8.84 11.49 -14.34
N ASP A 490 -8.43 11.09 -15.54
CA ASP A 490 -7.01 11.04 -15.90
C ASP A 490 -6.40 12.44 -15.97
N PHE A 491 -5.24 12.58 -15.38
CA PHE A 491 -4.49 13.82 -15.36
C PHE A 491 -3.08 13.60 -15.93
N ALA A 492 -2.90 13.93 -17.22
CA ALA A 492 -1.64 13.78 -17.93
C ALA A 492 -1.00 15.16 -18.18
N LEU A 493 0.11 15.47 -17.50
CA LEU A 493 0.86 16.72 -17.71
C LEU A 493 1.79 16.62 -18.92
N GLN A 494 1.19 16.72 -20.10
CA GLN A 494 1.83 16.76 -21.41
C GLN A 494 0.87 17.42 -22.39
N VAL A 495 1.38 18.01 -23.46
CA VAL A 495 0.59 18.79 -24.39
C VAL A 495 0.92 18.43 -25.84
N THR A 496 -0.02 18.69 -26.75
CA THR A 496 0.27 18.65 -28.18
C THR A 496 0.98 19.91 -28.66
N PRO A 497 1.57 19.92 -29.87
CA PRO A 497 2.05 21.16 -30.51
C PRO A 497 0.97 22.23 -30.67
N ASP A 498 -0.30 21.84 -30.66
CA ASP A 498 -1.46 22.75 -30.90
C ASP A 498 -2.03 23.35 -29.63
N HIS A 499 -1.55 22.92 -28.45
CA HIS A 499 -2.04 23.35 -27.14
C HIS A 499 -1.79 24.84 -26.90
N PRO A 500 -2.75 25.60 -26.31
CA PRO A 500 -2.59 27.03 -26.02
C PRO A 500 -1.29 27.38 -25.30
N TRP A 501 -0.84 26.57 -24.31
CA TRP A 501 0.39 26.79 -23.54
C TRP A 501 1.67 26.86 -24.38
N VAL A 502 1.70 26.25 -25.56
CA VAL A 502 2.87 26.35 -26.47
C VAL A 502 3.13 27.77 -26.88
N LYS A 503 2.06 28.57 -26.99
CA LYS A 503 2.14 30.01 -27.34
C LYS A 503 2.20 30.90 -26.11
N GLU A 504 1.42 30.56 -25.07
CA GLU A 504 1.26 31.37 -23.85
C GLU A 504 2.44 31.24 -22.91
N HIS A 505 3.01 30.02 -22.80
CA HIS A 505 4.10 29.64 -21.90
C HIS A 505 5.24 28.91 -22.64
N PRO A 506 5.88 29.50 -23.66
CA PRO A 506 6.89 28.84 -24.48
C PRO A 506 8.10 28.37 -23.67
N THR A 507 8.38 28.97 -22.51
CA THR A 507 9.45 28.59 -21.60
C THR A 507 9.17 27.29 -20.85
N TRP A 508 7.94 26.82 -20.82
CA TRP A 508 7.58 25.54 -20.20
C TRP A 508 8.02 24.33 -21.03
N PHE A 509 8.64 24.54 -22.19
CA PHE A 509 9.02 23.46 -23.11
C PHE A 509 10.52 23.52 -23.40
N ARG A 510 11.15 22.35 -23.32
CA ARG A 510 12.56 22.21 -23.67
C ARG A 510 12.76 22.33 -25.17
N THR A 511 13.73 23.13 -25.58
CA THR A 511 14.12 23.25 -26.99
C THR A 511 15.33 22.37 -27.31
N LYS A 512 15.36 21.84 -28.55
CA LYS A 512 16.53 21.19 -29.14
C LYS A 512 17.57 22.21 -29.58
N ALA A 513 18.73 21.72 -29.98
CA ALA A 513 19.83 22.58 -30.46
C ALA A 513 19.47 23.41 -31.73
N ASP A 514 18.49 22.97 -32.52
CA ASP A 514 17.98 23.65 -33.68
C ASP A 514 16.87 24.69 -33.37
N GLY A 515 16.53 24.88 -32.11
CA GLY A 515 15.49 25.79 -31.63
C GLY A 515 14.07 25.22 -31.70
N THR A 516 13.85 24.01 -32.21
CA THR A 516 12.53 23.37 -32.16
C THR A 516 12.23 22.79 -30.76
N ILE A 517 10.94 22.70 -30.38
CA ILE A 517 10.53 22.10 -29.13
C ILE A 517 10.80 20.58 -29.19
N ALA A 518 11.32 20.03 -28.09
CA ALA A 518 11.54 18.61 -27.97
C ALA A 518 10.21 17.87 -27.77
N PHE A 519 9.96 16.82 -28.54
CA PHE A 519 8.84 15.90 -28.31
C PHE A 519 9.21 14.80 -27.32
N ALA A 520 8.21 14.12 -26.75
CA ALA A 520 8.43 13.00 -25.85
C ALA A 520 9.04 11.80 -26.59
N GLU A 521 10.06 11.19 -25.99
CA GLU A 521 10.68 9.99 -26.55
C GLU A 521 11.22 9.07 -25.45
N ASN A 522 11.15 7.77 -25.73
CA ASN A 522 11.84 6.72 -25.00
C ASN A 522 12.54 5.82 -26.05
N PRO A 523 13.76 6.18 -26.48
CA PRO A 523 14.37 5.59 -27.64
C PRO A 523 14.37 4.05 -27.62
N PRO A 524 13.99 3.39 -28.74
CA PRO A 524 13.70 3.97 -30.05
C PRO A 524 12.27 4.53 -30.23
N LYS A 525 11.36 4.40 -29.22
CA LYS A 525 9.98 4.91 -29.29
C LYS A 525 9.98 6.45 -29.32
N LYS A 526 9.13 7.05 -30.18
CA LYS A 526 8.96 8.49 -30.34
C LYS A 526 7.48 8.84 -30.35
N TYR A 527 7.14 9.90 -29.61
CA TYR A 527 5.78 10.42 -29.46
C TYR A 527 5.76 11.88 -29.96
N GLN A 528 5.78 12.05 -31.30
CA GLN A 528 5.91 13.37 -31.94
C GLN A 528 4.68 14.27 -31.72
N ASP A 529 3.56 13.67 -31.36
CA ASP A 529 2.30 14.34 -31.00
C ASP A 529 2.30 14.90 -29.57
N ILE A 530 3.36 14.68 -28.78
CA ILE A 530 3.43 15.07 -27.36
C ILE A 530 4.68 15.89 -27.08
N TYR A 531 4.51 17.09 -26.49
CA TYR A 531 5.55 17.92 -25.91
C TYR A 531 5.54 17.74 -24.37
N PRO A 532 6.60 17.21 -23.74
CA PRO A 532 6.73 17.15 -22.30
C PRO A 532 7.02 18.53 -21.71
N ILE A 533 6.51 18.76 -20.49
CA ILE A 533 6.73 20.00 -19.75
C ILE A 533 8.12 19.98 -19.12
N ASP A 534 8.83 21.09 -19.16
CA ASP A 534 10.11 21.34 -18.48
C ASP A 534 9.88 22.07 -17.15
N PHE A 535 9.86 21.31 -16.06
CA PHE A 535 9.63 21.82 -14.71
C PHE A 535 10.76 22.69 -14.17
N SER A 536 11.94 22.72 -14.83
CA SER A 536 13.08 23.49 -14.36
C SER A 536 12.97 24.99 -14.68
N ALA A 537 12.12 25.36 -15.63
CA ALA A 537 12.00 26.74 -16.09
C ALA A 537 11.08 27.60 -15.22
N ASP A 538 9.94 27.02 -14.77
CA ASP A 538 8.92 27.75 -13.99
C ASP A 538 8.11 26.79 -13.13
N LEU A 539 8.77 26.18 -12.13
CA LEU A 539 8.14 25.19 -11.25
C LEU A 539 6.88 25.76 -10.56
N GLU A 540 6.98 26.95 -9.98
CA GLU A 540 5.88 27.59 -9.24
C GLU A 540 4.68 27.93 -10.14
N GLY A 541 4.92 28.38 -11.38
CA GLY A 541 3.87 28.66 -12.35
C GLY A 541 3.14 27.40 -12.76
N ILE A 542 3.87 26.31 -13.03
CA ILE A 542 3.32 25.00 -13.39
C ILE A 542 2.53 24.39 -12.23
N GLU A 543 3.02 24.51 -10.99
CA GLU A 543 2.31 24.07 -9.78
C GLU A 543 0.97 24.79 -9.61
N LYS A 544 0.96 26.10 -9.70
CA LYS A 544 -0.25 26.91 -9.57
C LYS A 544 -1.28 26.57 -10.63
N GLU A 545 -0.84 26.42 -11.88
CA GLU A 545 -1.73 26.05 -12.97
C GLU A 545 -2.29 24.64 -12.79
N THR A 546 -1.45 23.67 -12.39
CA THR A 546 -1.91 22.31 -12.10
C THR A 546 -2.96 22.29 -10.99
N VAL A 547 -2.73 23.03 -9.90
CA VAL A 547 -3.72 23.17 -8.80
C VAL A 547 -5.00 23.87 -9.28
N ARG A 548 -4.91 24.89 -10.15
CA ARG A 548 -6.08 25.53 -10.74
C ARG A 548 -6.91 24.52 -11.53
N LEU A 549 -6.28 23.75 -12.40
CA LEU A 549 -6.93 22.72 -13.22
C LEU A 549 -7.59 21.64 -12.35
N MET A 550 -6.89 21.11 -11.34
CA MET A 550 -7.48 20.12 -10.44
C MET A 550 -8.68 20.66 -9.68
N ASN A 551 -8.61 21.90 -9.16
CA ASN A 551 -9.76 22.53 -8.51
C ASN A 551 -10.94 22.72 -9.50
N HIS A 552 -10.69 23.07 -10.77
CA HIS A 552 -11.73 23.20 -11.79
C HIS A 552 -12.50 21.89 -11.98
N TRP A 553 -11.80 20.74 -12.03
CA TRP A 553 -12.43 19.44 -12.19
C TRP A 553 -13.07 18.91 -10.90
N ILE A 554 -12.53 19.26 -9.73
CA ILE A 554 -13.20 18.99 -8.44
C ILE A 554 -14.55 19.73 -8.36
N GLU A 555 -14.63 20.97 -8.85
CA GLU A 555 -15.89 21.75 -8.93
C GLU A 555 -16.90 21.11 -9.91
N ALA A 556 -16.44 20.32 -10.88
CA ALA A 556 -17.29 19.53 -11.76
C ALA A 556 -17.77 18.20 -11.16
N GLY A 557 -17.22 17.79 -10.01
CA GLY A 557 -17.61 16.56 -9.33
C GLY A 557 -16.54 15.44 -9.32
N VAL A 558 -15.33 15.71 -9.83
CA VAL A 558 -14.21 14.77 -9.75
C VAL A 558 -13.73 14.68 -8.30
N THR A 559 -13.56 13.46 -7.82
CA THR A 559 -13.10 13.18 -6.44
C THR A 559 -11.73 12.50 -6.41
N ILE A 560 -11.28 12.00 -7.56
CA ILE A 560 -10.06 11.21 -7.70
C ILE A 560 -9.33 11.63 -8.99
N PHE A 561 -8.01 11.75 -8.91
CA PHE A 561 -7.16 11.91 -10.11
C PHE A 561 -6.29 10.66 -10.29
N ARG A 562 -6.43 10.00 -11.44
CA ARG A 562 -5.41 9.07 -11.91
C ARG A 562 -4.35 9.88 -12.65
N VAL A 563 -3.12 9.82 -12.20
CA VAL A 563 -2.05 10.64 -12.77
C VAL A 563 -1.18 9.81 -13.69
N ASP A 564 -1.09 10.25 -14.95
CA ASP A 564 -0.31 9.61 -16.01
C ASP A 564 1.19 9.78 -15.79
N ASN A 565 1.92 8.68 -15.73
CA ASN A 565 3.38 8.63 -15.60
C ASN A 565 3.98 9.67 -14.61
N PRO A 566 3.54 9.75 -13.34
CA PRO A 566 4.03 10.76 -12.39
C PRO A 566 5.53 10.63 -12.11
N HIS A 567 6.09 9.43 -12.27
CA HIS A 567 7.51 9.13 -12.07
C HIS A 567 8.45 9.79 -13.11
N THR A 568 7.91 10.36 -14.18
CA THR A 568 8.64 11.13 -15.20
C THR A 568 8.73 12.62 -14.88
N LYS A 569 8.11 13.06 -13.80
CA LYS A 569 8.07 14.43 -13.30
C LYS A 569 8.78 14.51 -11.94
N PRO A 570 9.24 15.71 -11.48
CA PRO A 570 9.87 15.83 -10.17
C PRO A 570 8.94 15.40 -9.02
N VAL A 571 9.42 14.56 -8.12
CA VAL A 571 8.62 14.12 -6.95
C VAL A 571 8.20 15.31 -6.08
N ARG A 572 9.10 16.31 -5.93
CA ARG A 572 8.81 17.55 -5.20
C ARG A 572 7.62 18.30 -5.76
N PHE A 573 7.50 18.39 -7.09
CA PHE A 573 6.36 19.00 -7.75
C PHE A 573 5.04 18.33 -7.32
N TRP A 574 4.99 16.98 -7.33
CA TRP A 574 3.79 16.26 -6.90
C TRP A 574 3.49 16.45 -5.42
N GLN A 575 4.51 16.47 -4.58
CA GLN A 575 4.34 16.73 -3.16
C GLN A 575 3.67 18.08 -2.91
N ASP A 576 4.16 19.13 -3.56
CA ASP A 576 3.64 20.49 -3.41
C ASP A 576 2.22 20.62 -3.97
N VAL A 577 1.94 20.06 -5.17
CA VAL A 577 0.61 20.06 -5.79
C VAL A 577 -0.41 19.30 -4.93
N ILE A 578 -0.09 18.07 -4.50
CA ILE A 578 -0.99 17.25 -3.69
C ILE A 578 -1.26 17.91 -2.33
N GLU A 579 -0.24 18.50 -1.70
CA GLU A 579 -0.42 19.25 -0.45
C GLU A 579 -1.35 20.46 -0.65
N MET A 580 -1.16 21.25 -1.72
CA MET A 580 -2.02 22.40 -2.01
C MET A 580 -3.46 22.00 -2.30
N VAL A 581 -3.69 20.94 -3.04
CA VAL A 581 -5.04 20.42 -3.33
C VAL A 581 -5.69 19.86 -2.07
N THR A 582 -5.01 18.96 -1.35
CA THR A 582 -5.59 18.28 -0.18
C THR A 582 -5.75 19.20 1.03
N LYS A 583 -5.07 20.34 1.07
CA LYS A 583 -5.32 21.37 2.07
C LYS A 583 -6.73 21.97 1.95
N LYS A 584 -7.27 22.08 0.73
CA LYS A 584 -8.63 22.58 0.44
C LYS A 584 -9.63 21.44 0.32
N HIS A 585 -9.20 20.33 -0.27
CA HIS A 585 -9.98 19.14 -0.60
C HIS A 585 -9.31 17.88 -0.02
N PRO A 586 -9.31 17.71 1.31
CA PRO A 586 -8.62 16.57 1.96
C PRO A 586 -9.23 15.21 1.58
N GLU A 587 -10.41 15.20 1.01
CA GLU A 587 -11.10 14.01 0.48
C GLU A 587 -10.60 13.56 -0.88
N THR A 588 -9.83 14.38 -1.61
CA THR A 588 -9.34 14.04 -2.95
C THR A 588 -8.26 12.96 -2.87
N LEU A 589 -8.38 11.93 -3.70
CA LEU A 589 -7.43 10.83 -3.82
C LEU A 589 -6.61 10.93 -5.11
N PHE A 590 -5.44 10.31 -5.10
CA PHE A 590 -4.52 10.30 -6.24
C PHE A 590 -4.03 8.87 -6.51
N LEU A 591 -4.29 8.34 -7.71
CA LEU A 591 -3.76 7.07 -8.19
C LEU A 591 -2.58 7.35 -9.13
N ALA A 592 -1.40 6.84 -8.78
CA ALA A 592 -0.20 6.94 -9.63
C ALA A 592 -0.18 5.84 -10.68
N GLU A 593 -0.01 6.18 -11.96
CA GLU A 593 0.48 5.21 -12.94
C GLU A 593 2.01 5.14 -12.85
N ALA A 594 2.53 4.25 -12.01
CA ALA A 594 3.96 4.25 -11.68
C ALA A 594 4.62 2.89 -11.91
N PHE A 595 4.75 2.51 -13.20
CA PHE A 595 5.57 1.35 -13.59
C PHE A 595 7.05 1.74 -13.61
N THR A 596 7.67 1.75 -12.42
CA THR A 596 9.03 2.25 -12.22
C THR A 596 9.73 1.51 -11.07
N ARG A 597 10.94 1.95 -10.72
CA ARG A 597 11.75 1.35 -9.65
C ARG A 597 11.07 1.48 -8.28
N PRO A 598 11.21 0.50 -7.37
CA PRO A 598 10.56 0.51 -6.06
C PRO A 598 10.80 1.79 -5.25
N ALA A 599 12.04 2.32 -5.24
CA ALA A 599 12.34 3.57 -4.55
C ALA A 599 11.55 4.78 -5.07
N MET A 600 11.27 4.84 -6.38
CA MET A 600 10.47 5.90 -6.97
C MET A 600 8.98 5.74 -6.61
N VAL A 601 8.45 4.51 -6.60
CA VAL A 601 7.07 4.24 -6.18
C VAL A 601 6.88 4.67 -4.72
N ARG A 602 7.81 4.29 -3.80
CA ARG A 602 7.78 4.74 -2.41
C ARG A 602 7.84 6.27 -2.30
N ALA A 603 8.74 6.92 -3.05
CA ALA A 603 8.84 8.38 -3.03
C ALA A 603 7.55 9.07 -3.48
N LEU A 604 6.84 8.55 -4.48
CA LEU A 604 5.54 9.05 -4.90
C LEU A 604 4.48 8.84 -3.82
N SER A 605 4.48 7.69 -3.15
CA SER A 605 3.59 7.44 -2.01
C SER A 605 3.84 8.43 -0.87
N TYR A 606 5.10 8.70 -0.52
CA TYR A 606 5.46 9.72 0.48
C TYR A 606 5.10 11.14 0.04
N ALA A 607 5.14 11.43 -1.27
CA ALA A 607 4.69 12.70 -1.82
C ALA A 607 3.17 12.93 -1.73
N GLY A 608 2.39 11.88 -1.42
CA GLY A 608 0.95 11.98 -1.18
C GLY A 608 0.06 11.20 -2.12
N PHE A 609 0.60 10.45 -3.08
CA PHE A 609 -0.20 9.52 -3.87
C PHE A 609 -0.83 8.47 -2.96
N THR A 610 -2.15 8.34 -3.02
CA THR A 610 -2.90 7.43 -2.14
C THR A 610 -2.85 5.99 -2.59
N GLN A 611 -2.80 5.76 -3.90
CA GLN A 611 -2.72 4.44 -4.51
C GLN A 611 -1.74 4.46 -5.68
N SER A 612 -1.27 3.28 -6.10
CA SER A 612 -0.39 3.12 -7.27
C SER A 612 -0.72 1.88 -8.07
N HIS A 613 -0.68 1.99 -9.41
CA HIS A 613 -0.52 0.82 -10.27
C HIS A 613 0.77 0.09 -9.91
N CYS A 614 0.82 -1.21 -10.15
CA CYS A 614 1.94 -2.07 -9.77
C CYS A 614 2.18 -3.18 -10.79
N TYR A 615 3.24 -3.96 -10.59
CA TYR A 615 3.63 -5.04 -11.50
C TYR A 615 2.83 -6.34 -11.33
N PHE A 616 1.65 -6.32 -10.72
CA PHE A 616 0.76 -7.48 -10.58
C PHE A 616 0.50 -8.23 -11.91
N PRO A 617 0.25 -7.58 -13.08
CA PRO A 617 -0.03 -8.29 -14.32
C PRO A 617 1.04 -9.30 -14.75
N TRP A 618 2.30 -9.08 -14.36
CA TRP A 618 3.44 -9.91 -14.73
C TRP A 618 3.87 -10.91 -13.66
N ARG A 619 3.18 -11.01 -12.52
CA ARG A 619 3.41 -12.03 -11.49
C ARG A 619 2.54 -13.22 -11.81
N ASN A 620 3.13 -14.31 -12.33
CA ASN A 620 2.39 -15.42 -12.91
C ASN A 620 2.69 -16.78 -12.25
N THR A 621 3.84 -16.94 -11.61
CA THR A 621 4.15 -18.16 -10.83
C THR A 621 3.67 -18.01 -9.39
N LYS A 622 3.51 -19.14 -8.70
CA LYS A 622 3.13 -19.20 -7.28
C LYS A 622 4.09 -18.35 -6.44
N GLU A 623 5.38 -18.57 -6.58
CA GLU A 623 6.42 -17.88 -5.82
C GLU A 623 6.39 -16.36 -6.04
N GLU A 624 6.26 -15.91 -7.30
CA GLU A 624 6.18 -14.49 -7.62
C GLU A 624 4.94 -13.83 -7.02
N ILE A 625 3.79 -14.52 -7.04
CA ILE A 625 2.54 -14.01 -6.49
C ILE A 625 2.60 -14.00 -4.97
N GLU A 626 3.08 -15.06 -4.32
CA GLU A 626 3.23 -15.12 -2.86
C GLU A 626 4.15 -14.04 -2.32
N GLU A 627 5.32 -13.82 -2.97
CA GLU A 627 6.24 -12.75 -2.60
C GLU A 627 5.57 -11.38 -2.74
N PHE A 628 4.86 -11.17 -3.85
CA PHE A 628 4.20 -9.89 -4.12
C PHE A 628 3.01 -9.62 -3.19
N LEU A 629 2.25 -10.67 -2.79
CA LEU A 629 1.20 -10.55 -1.78
C LEU A 629 1.78 -10.19 -0.41
N LYS A 630 2.90 -10.80 0.00
CA LYS A 630 3.59 -10.49 1.25
C LYS A 630 4.16 -9.07 1.25
N GLU A 631 4.74 -8.61 0.12
CA GLU A 631 5.22 -7.24 -0.03
C GLU A 631 4.07 -6.23 0.07
N THR A 632 2.97 -6.47 -0.66
CA THR A 632 1.82 -5.56 -0.72
C THR A 632 1.08 -5.46 0.61
N ASN A 633 0.92 -6.58 1.34
CA ASN A 633 0.12 -6.65 2.57
C ASN A 633 0.97 -6.66 3.85
N GLY A 634 2.24 -6.29 3.76
CA GLY A 634 3.16 -6.18 4.89
C GLY A 634 3.32 -4.75 5.39
N GLU A 635 4.51 -4.44 5.92
CA GLU A 635 4.85 -3.11 6.46
C GLU A 635 4.67 -1.98 5.42
N GLY A 636 4.89 -2.29 4.13
CA GLY A 636 4.68 -1.35 3.02
C GLY A 636 3.25 -0.83 2.90
N GLY A 637 2.26 -1.62 3.32
CA GLY A 637 0.84 -1.25 3.30
C GLY A 637 0.50 -0.01 4.13
N PHE A 638 1.34 0.40 5.10
CA PHE A 638 1.13 1.63 5.87
C PHE A 638 1.49 2.92 5.13
N TYR A 639 2.06 2.84 3.93
CA TYR A 639 2.40 4.03 3.15
C TYR A 639 2.22 3.87 1.65
N GLN A 640 2.14 2.64 1.11
CA GLN A 640 2.01 2.35 -0.32
C GLN A 640 0.86 1.37 -0.57
N HIS A 641 -0.23 1.85 -1.16
CA HIS A 641 -1.39 1.03 -1.50
C HIS A 641 -1.31 0.61 -2.98
N ASN A 642 -0.97 -0.64 -3.24
CA ASN A 642 -0.90 -1.20 -4.59
C ASN A 642 -2.29 -1.58 -5.10
N THR A 643 -2.69 -1.03 -6.26
CA THR A 643 -3.95 -1.37 -6.94
C THR A 643 -3.69 -2.46 -7.98
N PHE A 644 -4.37 -3.60 -7.87
CA PHE A 644 -4.18 -4.75 -8.76
C PHE A 644 -5.07 -4.64 -9.99
N TRP A 645 -4.46 -4.54 -11.15
CA TRP A 645 -5.12 -4.50 -12.46
C TRP A 645 -4.69 -5.70 -13.28
N PRO A 646 -5.61 -6.65 -13.62
CA PRO A 646 -5.29 -7.75 -14.53
C PRO A 646 -4.92 -7.29 -15.95
N THR A 647 -5.63 -6.29 -16.45
CA THR A 647 -5.43 -5.68 -17.77
C THR A 647 -5.64 -4.17 -17.71
N THR A 648 -5.01 -3.46 -18.65
CA THR A 648 -5.28 -2.05 -18.97
C THR A 648 -5.25 -1.90 -20.49
N PRO A 649 -5.61 -0.75 -21.09
CA PRO A 649 -5.42 -0.52 -22.52
C PRO A 649 -3.99 -0.77 -23.01
N ASP A 650 -2.99 -0.51 -22.13
CA ASP A 650 -1.56 -0.64 -22.44
C ASP A 650 -0.94 -1.97 -21.98
N ILE A 651 -1.69 -2.78 -21.24
CA ILE A 651 -1.19 -4.02 -20.64
C ILE A 651 -2.16 -5.16 -20.93
N LEU A 652 -1.72 -6.08 -21.76
CA LEU A 652 -2.34 -7.37 -22.01
C LEU A 652 -1.22 -8.42 -22.06
N THR A 653 -1.00 -9.11 -20.93
CA THR A 653 0.10 -10.07 -20.81
C THR A 653 -0.17 -11.36 -21.60
N ALA A 654 0.90 -12.10 -21.88
CA ALA A 654 0.80 -13.42 -22.50
C ALA A 654 -0.08 -14.37 -21.68
N TYR A 655 -0.06 -14.25 -20.34
CA TYR A 655 -0.89 -15.07 -19.46
C TYR A 655 -2.39 -14.93 -19.77
N ILE A 656 -2.91 -13.70 -19.84
CA ILE A 656 -4.31 -13.41 -20.16
C ILE A 656 -4.65 -13.88 -21.59
N ARG A 657 -3.77 -13.54 -22.56
CA ARG A 657 -3.96 -13.91 -23.96
C ARG A 657 -4.11 -15.43 -24.14
N ASP A 658 -3.21 -16.20 -23.53
CA ASP A 658 -3.08 -17.64 -23.80
C ASP A 658 -4.08 -18.49 -23.00
N ASN A 659 -4.54 -18.00 -21.83
CA ASN A 659 -5.44 -18.73 -20.94
C ASN A 659 -6.94 -18.36 -21.12
N GLY A 660 -7.29 -17.39 -21.98
CA GLY A 660 -8.67 -17.05 -22.33
C GLY A 660 -9.58 -16.81 -21.13
N VAL A 661 -10.77 -17.41 -21.08
CA VAL A 661 -11.77 -17.24 -20.02
C VAL A 661 -11.20 -17.61 -18.65
N ALA A 662 -10.50 -18.74 -18.55
CA ALA A 662 -9.91 -19.18 -17.29
C ALA A 662 -8.86 -18.18 -16.77
N GLY A 663 -8.00 -17.65 -17.67
CA GLY A 663 -7.02 -16.64 -17.31
C GLY A 663 -7.65 -15.35 -16.79
N HIS A 664 -8.76 -14.90 -17.38
CA HIS A 664 -9.52 -13.74 -16.90
C HIS A 664 -10.12 -14.03 -15.51
N ALA A 665 -10.73 -15.19 -15.30
CA ALA A 665 -11.31 -15.56 -14.01
C ALA A 665 -10.24 -15.67 -12.91
N ILE A 666 -9.13 -16.37 -13.16
CA ILE A 666 -8.00 -16.52 -12.24
C ILE A 666 -7.45 -15.16 -11.81
N ARG A 667 -7.16 -14.29 -12.80
CA ARG A 667 -6.57 -12.98 -12.53
C ARG A 667 -7.54 -12.02 -11.82
N ALA A 668 -8.84 -12.13 -12.09
CA ALA A 668 -9.86 -11.36 -11.37
C ALA A 668 -9.91 -11.76 -9.88
N VAL A 669 -9.95 -13.07 -9.58
CA VAL A 669 -9.94 -13.56 -8.19
C VAL A 669 -8.67 -13.12 -7.45
N LEU A 670 -7.50 -13.32 -8.06
CA LEU A 670 -6.22 -12.90 -7.46
C LEU A 670 -6.16 -11.40 -7.22
N ALA A 671 -6.65 -10.59 -8.15
CA ALA A 671 -6.67 -9.14 -8.00
C ALA A 671 -7.62 -8.69 -6.91
N ALA A 672 -8.87 -9.18 -6.94
CA ALA A 672 -9.92 -8.77 -6.02
C ALA A 672 -9.68 -9.24 -4.59
N MET A 673 -9.11 -10.43 -4.39
CA MET A 673 -8.85 -11.00 -3.07
C MET A 673 -7.43 -10.71 -2.56
N GLY A 674 -6.46 -10.49 -3.44
CA GLY A 674 -5.05 -10.24 -3.09
C GLY A 674 -4.75 -8.81 -2.65
N SER A 675 -5.55 -7.84 -3.06
CA SER A 675 -5.41 -6.43 -2.67
C SER A 675 -6.74 -5.80 -2.28
N PRO A 676 -6.76 -4.90 -1.29
CA PRO A 676 -7.93 -4.06 -1.00
C PRO A 676 -8.33 -3.13 -2.13
N SER A 677 -7.40 -2.77 -3.02
CA SER A 677 -7.68 -1.98 -4.22
C SER A 677 -7.40 -2.78 -5.49
N TRP A 678 -8.38 -2.87 -6.37
CA TRP A 678 -8.27 -3.56 -7.64
C TRP A 678 -9.12 -2.90 -8.72
N GLY A 679 -8.89 -3.25 -9.99
CA GLY A 679 -9.69 -2.71 -11.07
C GLY A 679 -9.58 -3.49 -12.36
N ILE A 680 -10.51 -3.23 -13.28
CA ILE A 680 -10.52 -3.77 -14.63
C ILE A 680 -10.66 -2.66 -15.69
N TYR A 681 -10.21 -2.99 -16.90
CA TYR A 681 -10.51 -2.24 -18.11
C TYR A 681 -11.67 -2.91 -18.82
N ASN A 682 -12.70 -2.14 -19.23
CA ASN A 682 -13.92 -2.64 -19.85
C ASN A 682 -13.63 -3.44 -21.14
N GLY A 683 -14.44 -4.46 -21.39
CA GLY A 683 -14.17 -5.50 -22.38
C GLY A 683 -13.48 -6.72 -21.78
N TYR A 684 -13.13 -6.67 -20.50
CA TYR A 684 -12.70 -7.83 -19.71
C TYR A 684 -13.81 -8.88 -19.67
N GLU A 685 -15.04 -8.46 -19.54
CA GLU A 685 -16.28 -9.27 -19.57
C GLU A 685 -16.47 -9.98 -20.90
N LEU A 686 -16.00 -9.39 -21.99
CA LEU A 686 -16.07 -9.90 -23.35
C LEU A 686 -14.85 -10.74 -23.76
N ILE A 687 -13.92 -10.99 -22.84
CA ILE A 687 -12.65 -11.72 -23.11
C ILE A 687 -11.85 -11.04 -24.24
N GLU A 688 -11.72 -9.71 -24.20
CA GLU A 688 -10.85 -8.98 -25.14
C GLU A 688 -9.38 -9.31 -24.85
N ASN A 689 -8.85 -10.38 -25.46
CA ASN A 689 -7.51 -10.93 -25.22
C ASN A 689 -6.59 -10.94 -26.44
N THR A 690 -6.88 -10.12 -27.45
CA THR A 690 -6.03 -10.02 -28.64
C THR A 690 -4.92 -9.02 -28.42
N GLN A 691 -3.68 -9.50 -28.45
CA GLN A 691 -2.48 -8.67 -28.33
C GLN A 691 -2.11 -8.05 -29.68
N ARG A 692 -1.55 -6.85 -29.62
CA ARG A 692 -0.86 -6.22 -30.74
C ARG A 692 0.44 -6.98 -31.03
N ASP A 693 0.75 -7.24 -32.31
CA ASP A 693 1.92 -8.02 -32.72
C ASP A 693 3.22 -7.44 -32.16
N GLY A 694 3.92 -8.26 -31.36
CA GLY A 694 5.21 -7.94 -30.75
C GLY A 694 5.15 -7.00 -29.53
N PHE A 695 3.97 -6.73 -28.99
CA PHE A 695 3.74 -5.89 -27.81
C PHE A 695 2.76 -6.56 -26.84
N GLU A 696 2.93 -6.32 -25.55
CA GLU A 696 1.96 -6.71 -24.51
C GLU A 696 0.89 -5.63 -24.32
N GLU A 697 0.37 -5.13 -25.43
CA GLU A 697 -0.69 -4.10 -25.50
C GLU A 697 -1.93 -4.72 -26.17
N GLN A 698 -3.10 -4.17 -25.91
CA GLN A 698 -4.33 -4.53 -26.61
C GLN A 698 -4.21 -4.23 -28.13
N ALA A 699 -4.62 -5.16 -28.99
CA ALA A 699 -4.85 -4.86 -30.40
C ALA A 699 -6.07 -3.94 -30.57
N ASN A 700 -6.09 -3.16 -31.64
CA ASN A 700 -7.12 -2.12 -31.85
C ASN A 700 -7.26 -1.26 -30.59
N ASN A 701 -6.12 -0.75 -30.12
CA ASN A 701 -6.02 -0.09 -28.81
C ASN A 701 -6.92 1.16 -28.77
N GLU A 702 -7.80 1.19 -27.80
CA GLU A 702 -8.80 2.26 -27.60
C GLU A 702 -8.19 3.65 -27.35
N LYS A 703 -6.88 3.72 -27.04
CA LYS A 703 -6.13 4.99 -27.04
C LYS A 703 -6.03 5.62 -28.43
N TYR A 704 -6.17 4.82 -29.50
CA TYR A 704 -5.99 5.30 -30.88
C TYR A 704 -7.22 5.05 -31.76
N GLU A 705 -8.17 4.23 -31.27
CA GLU A 705 -9.36 3.83 -32.01
C GLU A 705 -10.61 4.00 -31.17
N ILE A 706 -11.77 3.93 -31.82
CA ILE A 706 -13.07 3.84 -31.14
C ILE A 706 -13.52 2.41 -31.26
N LYS A 707 -13.76 1.73 -30.14
CA LYS A 707 -14.28 0.37 -30.11
C LYS A 707 -15.81 0.36 -30.12
N VAL A 708 -16.39 -0.45 -30.98
CA VAL A 708 -17.83 -0.77 -30.94
C VAL A 708 -17.98 -2.17 -30.39
N ARG A 709 -18.42 -2.26 -29.13
CA ARG A 709 -18.57 -3.53 -28.42
C ARG A 709 -20.01 -4.05 -28.49
N ASP A 710 -20.15 -5.35 -28.65
CA ASP A 710 -21.44 -6.06 -28.56
C ASP A 710 -21.67 -6.55 -27.12
N TRP A 711 -22.20 -5.68 -26.30
CA TRP A 711 -22.48 -5.96 -24.89
C TRP A 711 -23.57 -7.02 -24.68
N SER A 712 -24.32 -7.43 -25.72
CA SER A 712 -25.25 -8.56 -25.59
C SER A 712 -24.56 -9.89 -25.32
N LYS A 713 -23.23 -9.94 -25.49
CA LYS A 713 -22.37 -11.11 -25.22
C LYS A 713 -21.69 -11.07 -23.85
N ALA A 714 -21.88 -10.05 -23.04
CA ALA A 714 -21.22 -9.94 -21.74
C ALA A 714 -21.47 -11.13 -20.80
N ASP A 715 -22.66 -11.71 -20.88
CA ASP A 715 -23.04 -12.88 -20.07
C ASP A 715 -22.55 -14.23 -20.65
N GLU A 716 -22.02 -14.25 -21.88
CA GLU A 716 -21.65 -15.48 -22.59
C GLU A 716 -20.57 -16.28 -21.83
N TYR A 717 -19.64 -15.58 -21.19
CA TYR A 717 -18.49 -16.18 -20.51
C TYR A 717 -18.64 -16.21 -18.98
N GLY A 718 -19.68 -15.62 -18.42
CA GLY A 718 -19.94 -15.57 -16.99
C GLY A 718 -18.99 -14.67 -16.18
N ILE A 719 -18.11 -13.91 -16.84
CA ILE A 719 -17.13 -13.04 -16.17
C ILE A 719 -17.82 -11.90 -15.44
N GLY A 720 -18.82 -11.22 -16.02
CA GLY A 720 -19.57 -10.17 -15.32
C GLY A 720 -20.22 -10.66 -14.03
N ILE A 721 -20.75 -11.89 -14.03
CA ILE A 721 -21.30 -12.54 -12.83
C ILE A 721 -20.21 -12.76 -11.77
N LEU A 722 -19.03 -13.22 -12.20
CA LEU A 722 -17.89 -13.41 -11.30
C LEU A 722 -17.43 -12.06 -10.69
N LEU A 723 -17.33 -11.00 -11.51
CA LEU A 723 -16.94 -9.65 -11.05
C LEU A 723 -17.91 -9.12 -9.99
N ASN A 724 -19.22 -9.23 -10.25
CA ASN A 724 -20.25 -8.89 -9.27
C ASN A 724 -20.11 -9.69 -7.99
N SER A 725 -19.91 -11.03 -8.07
CA SER A 725 -19.74 -11.90 -6.91
C SER A 725 -18.52 -11.52 -6.09
N LEU A 726 -17.39 -11.24 -6.75
CA LEU A 726 -16.15 -10.79 -6.07
C LEU A 726 -16.35 -9.45 -5.35
N ASN A 727 -16.98 -8.47 -6.00
CA ASN A 727 -17.25 -7.17 -5.40
C ASN A 727 -18.28 -7.26 -4.26
N ARG A 728 -19.28 -8.16 -4.37
CA ARG A 728 -20.20 -8.46 -3.26
C ARG A 728 -19.44 -9.03 -2.04
N VAL A 729 -18.63 -10.07 -2.23
CA VAL A 729 -17.81 -10.65 -1.17
C VAL A 729 -16.94 -9.57 -0.52
N ARG A 730 -16.31 -8.74 -1.32
CA ARG A 730 -15.48 -7.64 -0.82
C ARG A 730 -16.26 -6.64 0.03
N SER A 731 -17.49 -6.33 -0.33
CA SER A 731 -18.33 -5.40 0.43
C SER A 731 -18.87 -6.01 1.73
N GLU A 732 -19.10 -7.32 1.76
CA GLU A 732 -19.64 -8.06 2.91
C GLU A 732 -18.56 -8.44 3.94
N HIS A 733 -17.28 -8.56 3.53
CA HIS A 733 -16.19 -9.07 4.35
C HIS A 733 -15.11 -8.02 4.65
N PRO A 734 -15.08 -7.44 5.88
CA PRO A 734 -14.04 -6.52 6.34
C PRO A 734 -12.61 -7.05 6.17
N ALA A 735 -12.42 -8.37 6.15
CA ALA A 735 -11.13 -9.00 5.90
C ALA A 735 -10.49 -8.58 4.56
N THR A 736 -11.28 -8.13 3.59
CA THR A 736 -10.77 -7.65 2.30
C THR A 736 -10.36 -6.16 2.29
N HIS A 737 -10.59 -5.43 3.38
CA HIS A 737 -10.42 -3.96 3.41
C HIS A 737 -9.03 -3.51 3.84
N SER A 738 -8.22 -4.38 4.44
CA SER A 738 -6.93 -4.01 5.04
C SER A 738 -5.73 -4.55 4.26
N TYR A 739 -4.66 -3.76 4.17
CA TYR A 739 -3.34 -4.18 3.67
C TYR A 739 -2.48 -4.91 4.72
N HIS A 740 -3.01 -5.27 5.91
CA HIS A 740 -2.19 -5.77 7.02
C HIS A 740 -2.67 -7.11 7.59
N ASN A 741 -3.52 -7.83 6.87
CA ASN A 741 -4.20 -9.00 7.40
C ASN A 741 -4.16 -10.22 6.47
N LEU A 742 -3.24 -10.25 5.49
CA LEU A 742 -3.08 -11.36 4.58
C LEU A 742 -1.96 -12.30 5.05
N MET A 743 -2.25 -13.60 5.06
CA MET A 743 -1.31 -14.67 5.36
C MET A 743 -1.28 -15.65 4.19
N VAL A 744 -0.11 -15.93 3.64
CA VAL A 744 0.08 -16.96 2.61
C VAL A 744 0.05 -18.33 3.29
N LEU A 745 -0.70 -19.27 2.71
CA LEU A 745 -0.90 -20.63 3.22
C LEU A 745 -0.09 -21.65 2.40
N GLY A 746 0.32 -22.75 3.04
CA GLY A 746 1.03 -23.84 2.36
C GLY A 746 0.12 -24.65 1.45
N THR A 747 0.63 -25.01 0.26
CA THR A 747 0.01 -25.98 -0.67
C THR A 747 1.07 -26.88 -1.29
N ASP A 748 0.74 -28.16 -1.59
CA ASP A 748 1.69 -29.14 -2.13
C ASP A 748 1.91 -28.98 -3.65
N ASP A 749 0.93 -28.43 -4.39
CA ASP A 749 1.01 -28.27 -5.84
C ASP A 749 1.60 -26.89 -6.20
N PRO A 750 2.59 -26.79 -7.09
CA PRO A 750 3.20 -25.54 -7.51
C PRO A 750 2.27 -24.65 -8.37
N ASN A 751 1.16 -25.20 -8.89
CA ASN A 751 0.18 -24.44 -9.65
C ASN A 751 -1.02 -23.99 -8.81
N ILE A 752 -1.06 -24.32 -7.53
CA ILE A 752 -2.12 -23.84 -6.63
C ILE A 752 -1.52 -22.93 -5.57
N ILE A 753 -2.07 -21.72 -5.49
CA ILE A 753 -1.78 -20.75 -4.42
C ILE A 753 -2.94 -20.71 -3.44
N ALA A 754 -2.62 -20.57 -2.15
CA ALA A 754 -3.62 -20.31 -1.12
C ALA A 754 -3.16 -19.18 -0.19
N PHE A 755 -4.11 -18.38 0.27
CA PHE A 755 -3.88 -17.35 1.28
C PHE A 755 -5.15 -17.10 2.09
N ALA A 756 -4.96 -16.61 3.32
CA ALA A 756 -6.05 -16.20 4.20
C ALA A 756 -6.01 -14.68 4.42
N ARG A 757 -7.18 -14.09 4.65
CA ARG A 757 -7.34 -12.75 5.17
C ARG A 757 -8.16 -12.80 6.44
N ARG A 758 -7.61 -12.29 7.56
CA ARG A 758 -8.31 -12.29 8.83
C ARG A 758 -8.33 -10.91 9.46
N THR A 759 -9.51 -10.45 9.82
CA THR A 759 -9.70 -9.26 10.64
C THR A 759 -10.27 -9.70 12.00
N PRO A 760 -9.50 -9.64 13.09
CA PRO A 760 -9.97 -9.98 14.42
C PRO A 760 -11.13 -9.09 14.89
N ALA A 761 -11.98 -9.60 15.75
CA ALA A 761 -13.16 -8.90 16.30
C ALA A 761 -12.86 -7.48 16.82
N ALA A 762 -11.70 -7.30 17.45
CA ALA A 762 -11.24 -5.98 17.95
C ALA A 762 -11.00 -4.95 16.84
N LEU A 763 -10.76 -5.41 15.60
CA LEU A 763 -10.49 -4.59 14.42
C LEU A 763 -11.66 -4.55 13.43
N THR A 764 -12.81 -5.13 13.77
CA THR A 764 -14.04 -5.04 12.98
C THR A 764 -15.05 -4.09 13.64
N ASN A 765 -15.89 -3.48 12.83
CA ASN A 765 -17.00 -2.67 13.33
C ASN A 765 -18.16 -3.52 13.88
N SER A 766 -18.24 -4.79 13.47
CA SER A 766 -19.23 -5.76 13.94
C SER A 766 -18.90 -6.34 15.32
N GLY A 767 -17.65 -6.25 15.77
CA GLY A 767 -17.15 -6.93 16.96
C GLY A 767 -17.07 -8.46 16.81
N LYS A 768 -17.01 -8.96 15.57
CA LYS A 768 -16.86 -10.39 15.25
C LYS A 768 -15.64 -10.58 14.37
N ASP A 769 -14.95 -11.69 14.53
CA ASP A 769 -13.88 -12.12 13.61
C ASP A 769 -14.45 -12.29 12.20
N ASP A 770 -13.66 -11.91 11.20
CA ASP A 770 -13.95 -12.14 9.80
C ASP A 770 -12.74 -12.81 9.14
N LEU A 771 -12.95 -13.98 8.56
CA LEU A 771 -11.89 -14.80 7.96
C LEU A 771 -12.33 -15.33 6.61
N LEU A 772 -11.54 -15.01 5.59
CA LEU A 772 -11.63 -15.59 4.25
C LEU A 772 -10.39 -16.44 3.95
N ILE A 773 -10.57 -17.58 3.32
CA ILE A 773 -9.52 -18.43 2.76
C ILE A 773 -9.71 -18.48 1.25
N VAL A 774 -8.68 -18.15 0.50
CA VAL A 774 -8.72 -18.11 -0.97
C VAL A 774 -7.76 -19.16 -1.50
N VAL A 775 -8.25 -20.01 -2.42
CA VAL A 775 -7.43 -21.03 -3.10
C VAL A 775 -7.64 -20.89 -4.59
N VAL A 776 -6.55 -20.77 -5.35
CA VAL A 776 -6.60 -20.46 -6.79
C VAL A 776 -5.69 -21.42 -7.58
N ASN A 777 -6.21 -22.01 -8.65
CA ASN A 777 -5.43 -22.71 -9.64
C ASN A 777 -4.82 -21.69 -10.63
N LEU A 778 -3.50 -21.66 -10.75
CA LEU A 778 -2.78 -20.75 -11.64
C LEU A 778 -2.65 -21.26 -13.09
N ASP A 779 -2.98 -22.54 -13.34
CA ASP A 779 -2.94 -23.13 -14.68
C ASP A 779 -4.30 -23.00 -15.36
N GLY A 780 -4.39 -22.18 -16.40
CA GLY A 780 -5.63 -21.96 -17.16
C GLY A 780 -6.01 -23.12 -18.11
N HIS A 781 -5.25 -24.24 -18.14
CA HIS A 781 -5.45 -25.33 -19.07
C HIS A 781 -5.68 -26.69 -18.41
N ASN A 782 -5.13 -26.91 -17.20
CA ASN A 782 -5.17 -28.21 -16.54
C ASN A 782 -5.83 -28.15 -15.16
N GLU A 783 -6.45 -29.27 -14.78
CA GLU A 783 -6.91 -29.51 -13.41
C GLU A 783 -5.74 -29.78 -12.49
N HIS A 784 -5.73 -29.15 -11.31
CA HIS A 784 -4.76 -29.37 -10.26
C HIS A 784 -5.45 -29.68 -8.94
N SER A 785 -4.79 -30.51 -8.13
CA SER A 785 -5.29 -30.92 -6.80
C SER A 785 -4.17 -30.81 -5.77
N THR A 786 -4.50 -30.36 -4.57
CA THR A 786 -3.52 -30.14 -3.51
C THR A 786 -4.12 -30.40 -2.13
N LEU A 787 -3.24 -30.51 -1.11
CA LEU A 787 -3.62 -30.22 0.26
C LEU A 787 -3.34 -28.76 0.55
N VAL A 788 -4.29 -28.08 1.20
CA VAL A 788 -4.12 -26.75 1.77
C VAL A 788 -3.85 -26.91 3.25
N HIS A 789 -2.72 -26.40 3.73
CA HIS A 789 -2.26 -26.49 5.12
C HIS A 789 -2.60 -25.23 5.90
N LEU A 790 -3.39 -25.38 6.98
CA LEU A 790 -3.84 -24.24 7.79
C LEU A 790 -3.09 -24.14 9.12
N PRO A 791 -2.47 -23.02 9.45
CA PRO A 791 -1.95 -22.73 10.78
C PRO A 791 -3.12 -22.29 11.69
N LEU A 792 -3.90 -23.28 12.18
CA LEU A 792 -5.18 -23.05 12.85
C LEU A 792 -5.08 -22.09 14.05
N GLU A 793 -4.01 -22.20 14.85
CA GLU A 793 -3.78 -21.34 16.02
C GLU A 793 -3.60 -19.88 15.61
N GLU A 794 -2.81 -19.60 14.55
CA GLU A 794 -2.56 -18.25 14.04
C GLU A 794 -3.80 -17.64 13.39
N LEU A 795 -4.62 -18.51 12.78
CA LEU A 795 -5.90 -18.10 12.18
C LEU A 795 -7.04 -17.99 13.21
N GLY A 796 -6.80 -18.37 14.46
CA GLY A 796 -7.82 -18.37 15.52
C GLY A 796 -8.91 -19.40 15.33
N LEU A 797 -8.58 -20.51 14.63
CA LEU A 797 -9.50 -21.58 14.30
C LEU A 797 -9.48 -22.71 15.34
N PRO A 798 -10.57 -23.49 15.46
CA PRO A 798 -10.60 -24.66 16.34
C PRO A 798 -9.52 -25.69 15.97
N THR A 799 -8.69 -26.11 16.94
CA THR A 799 -7.60 -27.08 16.74
C THR A 799 -8.01 -28.51 17.04
N ASP A 800 -9.13 -28.73 17.74
CA ASP A 800 -9.61 -29.98 18.29
C ASP A 800 -10.81 -30.59 17.53
N LYS A 801 -11.39 -29.85 16.59
CA LYS A 801 -12.56 -30.28 15.81
C LYS A 801 -12.57 -29.64 14.43
N PRO A 802 -13.21 -30.29 13.44
CA PRO A 802 -13.49 -29.64 12.14
C PRO A 802 -14.38 -28.40 12.30
N PHE A 803 -14.32 -27.51 11.32
CA PHE A 803 -15.15 -26.31 11.20
C PHE A 803 -15.72 -26.19 9.77
N THR A 804 -16.84 -25.49 9.64
CA THR A 804 -17.51 -25.30 8.36
C THR A 804 -16.91 -24.11 7.62
N VAL A 805 -16.62 -24.29 6.33
CA VAL A 805 -16.31 -23.22 5.39
C VAL A 805 -17.36 -23.15 4.30
N LYS A 806 -17.72 -21.94 3.87
CA LYS A 806 -18.68 -21.72 2.78
C LYS A 806 -17.96 -21.02 1.62
N ASP A 807 -18.05 -21.61 0.44
CA ASP A 807 -17.56 -20.97 -0.78
C ASP A 807 -18.52 -19.86 -1.23
N GLU A 808 -18.09 -18.64 -1.16
CA GLU A 808 -18.88 -17.44 -1.48
C GLU A 808 -19.19 -17.28 -2.98
N LEU A 809 -18.42 -17.97 -3.85
CA LEU A 809 -18.65 -17.96 -5.30
C LEU A 809 -19.74 -18.96 -5.71
N THR A 810 -19.79 -20.12 -5.06
CA THR A 810 -20.69 -21.22 -5.44
C THR A 810 -21.79 -21.53 -4.42
N GLY A 811 -21.64 -21.05 -3.18
CA GLY A 811 -22.53 -21.35 -2.05
C GLY A 811 -22.36 -22.74 -1.46
N ARG A 812 -21.39 -23.54 -1.94
CA ARG A 812 -21.09 -24.86 -1.38
C ARG A 812 -20.44 -24.75 0.00
N GLN A 813 -20.71 -25.75 0.86
CA GLN A 813 -20.13 -25.84 2.19
C GLN A 813 -19.24 -27.06 2.31
N PHE A 814 -18.14 -26.94 3.06
CA PHE A 814 -17.19 -28.01 3.30
C PHE A 814 -16.80 -28.04 4.79
N GLU A 815 -16.42 -29.22 5.29
CA GLU A 815 -15.84 -29.40 6.60
C GLU A 815 -14.31 -29.44 6.49
N TRP A 816 -13.64 -28.49 7.13
CA TRP A 816 -12.19 -28.28 7.05
C TRP A 816 -11.51 -28.48 8.42
N SER A 817 -10.20 -28.75 8.38
CA SER A 817 -9.33 -28.92 9.56
C SER A 817 -7.89 -28.45 9.23
N TRP A 818 -6.85 -29.09 9.75
CA TRP A 818 -5.44 -28.77 9.51
C TRP A 818 -5.02 -28.90 8.03
N ASP A 819 -5.42 -30.00 7.37
CA ASP A 819 -5.04 -30.35 6.00
C ASP A 819 -6.32 -30.63 5.19
N ASN A 820 -6.50 -29.90 4.09
CA ASN A 820 -7.77 -29.90 3.35
C ASN A 820 -7.54 -30.14 1.87
N TYR A 821 -8.13 -31.22 1.34
CA TYR A 821 -8.02 -31.53 -0.07
C TYR A 821 -8.89 -30.59 -0.91
N VAL A 822 -8.25 -30.00 -1.94
CA VAL A 822 -8.90 -29.14 -2.93
C VAL A 822 -8.54 -29.62 -4.34
N SER A 823 -9.52 -29.63 -5.26
CA SER A 823 -9.33 -29.86 -6.69
C SER A 823 -10.00 -28.72 -7.48
N LEU A 824 -9.24 -28.05 -8.33
CA LEU A 824 -9.66 -26.90 -9.12
C LEU A 824 -9.37 -27.13 -10.60
N ALA A 825 -10.33 -26.83 -11.47
CA ALA A 825 -10.24 -27.04 -12.90
C ALA A 825 -10.68 -25.81 -13.71
N PRO A 826 -9.96 -25.43 -14.79
CA PRO A 826 -10.26 -24.24 -15.61
C PRO A 826 -11.66 -24.22 -16.24
N TRP A 827 -12.25 -25.39 -16.43
CA TRP A 827 -13.58 -25.56 -17.04
C TRP A 827 -14.72 -25.72 -16.01
N ALA A 828 -14.39 -25.65 -14.72
CA ALA A 828 -15.34 -25.71 -13.61
C ALA A 828 -15.07 -24.53 -12.64
N ASP A 829 -14.39 -24.81 -11.53
CA ASP A 829 -14.04 -23.80 -10.54
C ASP A 829 -12.53 -23.52 -10.63
N VAL A 830 -12.14 -22.33 -11.05
CA VAL A 830 -10.73 -21.89 -11.06
C VAL A 830 -10.22 -21.54 -9.66
N ALA A 831 -11.13 -21.25 -8.75
CA ALA A 831 -10.82 -20.82 -7.39
C ALA A 831 -11.97 -21.11 -6.42
N HIS A 832 -11.63 -21.16 -5.13
CA HIS A 832 -12.55 -21.03 -4.02
C HIS A 832 -12.28 -19.77 -3.22
N VAL A 833 -13.32 -19.08 -2.79
CA VAL A 833 -13.29 -17.97 -1.82
C VAL A 833 -14.15 -18.38 -0.64
N LEU A 834 -13.51 -18.88 0.41
CA LEU A 834 -14.16 -19.56 1.52
C LEU A 834 -14.30 -18.64 2.72
N SER A 835 -15.52 -18.33 3.14
CA SER A 835 -15.78 -17.69 4.44
C SER A 835 -15.84 -18.77 5.52
N VAL A 836 -15.37 -18.43 6.73
CA VAL A 836 -15.37 -19.36 7.87
C VAL A 836 -16.49 -18.98 8.84
N GLU A 837 -17.37 -19.92 9.15
CA GLU A 837 -18.38 -19.74 10.20
C GLU A 837 -17.75 -20.05 11.56
N LEU A 838 -17.46 -18.97 12.38
CA LEU A 838 -16.84 -19.06 13.71
C LEU A 838 -17.87 -18.96 14.83
#